data_46b88b4b4f010c67bdee2be7a63efc10
#
_entry.id   46b88b4b4f010c67bdee2be7a63efc10
#
_cell.length_a   1.000
_cell.length_b   1.000
_cell.length_c   1.000
_cell.angle_alpha   90.00
_cell.angle_beta   90.00
_cell.angle_gamma   90.00
#
_symmetry.space_group_name_H-M   'P 1'
#
loop_
_entity.id
_entity.type
_entity.pdbx_description
1 polymer ?
#
loop_
_entity_poly.entity_id
_entity_poly.type
_entity_poly.pdbx_seq_one_letter_code
_entity_poly.pdbx_strand_id
1 'polypeptide(L)'
;MTKQFAVTGMTCAACSAHVERAVAQLPGVRSAAVNLMLGRLNASYDENQVTSQQIIDAVIRAGYGAREADERDLAPDKQQDEVVRRMGRRLLWSVICLVPLFYISMGHMLGLPVPGVFHENHLTMALTELALVIPILILNRAYFTVGFSRLFRVSPNMDSLVALGAAAGLVYSLIEMGLLIAGRIEGMPDLYFESAGMILTLVTVGKYLEQRSRKKTTGAISALLRLAPDSALVRRDGCEVTVPAEEIVMGDTVIVRQGGKIPVDGVVTAGAASVDESALTGESLPVEKGEGATVSSATVVLSGYLELEARRVGSDTTLSQIVRLMEEAASSKAPISRLADRISAVFVPVVIGIALAAALLWYFAGGQGIRFCLSIGIAVLVISCPCALGLATPVAIMVGTGKAAQSGILIKSAESLEMLGKAQTVVLDKTGTVTEGRPRVTDIISIGITEEELLHVAASVEKPSEHPLSVAIGQAAEERELALSPVTDFTAVPGGICANLDGAAIYAGNLDYMTRCGIDTSSISDTAQTLARQGKTALYFARESRLLGLIAVADVVKPDSAAAIKTLRETGREVVLLTGDNETTAQAIARQVGVSRVIAQVLPTDKAACVEKLQKEGRCTVMVGDGINDAPALARADVGLAIGAGTDIAIESADVVLMRSSLWDIVTATELSRAVIRNIRENLFWAFIYNAIGIPVAAGILYPALGLTLNPMIAAAAMSLSSVCVVTNALRLRLWKGPVCPVTEEKTTKVNQTEKQEETGMNRTLTIEGMMCAHCAAHVESALNALPGVSTHVDLEKKTAAVTAGPEVTDDMLRKAVKDAGYKVTAIR
;
A
#
# COMPACT_ATOMS: atom_id res chain seq x y z
N MET A 1 11.39 -4.30 24.11
CA MET A 1 12.05 -4.07 22.81
C MET A 1 11.43 -4.95 21.73
N THR A 2 11.38 -4.48 20.48
CA THR A 2 10.97 -5.31 19.35
C THR A 2 12.16 -5.50 18.41
N LYS A 3 12.53 -6.76 18.11
CA LYS A 3 13.62 -7.08 17.18
C LYS A 3 13.17 -8.02 16.08
N GLN A 4 13.88 -7.92 14.94
CA GLN A 4 13.68 -8.79 13.79
C GLN A 4 14.79 -9.85 13.68
N PHE A 5 14.38 -11.07 13.33
CA PHE A 5 15.28 -12.21 13.12
C PHE A 5 15.01 -12.81 11.73
N ALA A 6 16.08 -13.08 10.99
CA ALA A 6 15.98 -13.82 9.74
C ALA A 6 15.84 -15.32 10.05
N VAL A 7 14.77 -15.95 9.56
CA VAL A 7 14.47 -17.37 9.80
C VAL A 7 14.51 -18.15 8.48
N THR A 8 15.27 -19.23 8.45
CA THR A 8 15.43 -20.10 7.28
C THR A 8 14.81 -21.47 7.49
N GLY A 9 14.42 -22.14 6.39
CA GLY A 9 13.85 -23.50 6.45
C GLY A 9 12.33 -23.57 6.66
N MET A 10 11.63 -22.44 6.65
CA MET A 10 10.16 -22.39 6.65
C MET A 10 9.63 -22.54 5.23
N THR A 11 8.70 -23.49 5.01
CA THR A 11 8.14 -23.78 3.68
C THR A 11 6.62 -23.60 3.61
N CYS A 12 5.93 -23.45 4.74
CA CYS A 12 4.46 -23.37 4.78
C CYS A 12 3.96 -22.64 6.04
N ALA A 13 2.67 -22.28 6.07
CA ALA A 13 2.03 -21.61 7.19
C ALA A 13 2.12 -22.40 8.51
N ALA A 14 2.04 -23.73 8.46
CA ALA A 14 2.23 -24.57 9.64
C ALA A 14 3.65 -24.44 10.23
N CYS A 15 4.66 -24.20 9.39
CA CYS A 15 6.04 -23.96 9.82
C CYS A 15 6.15 -22.62 10.56
N SER A 16 5.55 -21.55 10.03
CA SER A 16 5.55 -20.23 10.68
C SER A 16 4.83 -20.27 12.03
N ALA A 17 3.66 -20.92 12.08
CA ALA A 17 2.91 -21.08 13.34
C ALA A 17 3.68 -21.91 14.39
N HIS A 18 4.52 -22.87 13.96
CA HIS A 18 5.36 -23.63 14.86
C HIS A 18 6.51 -22.79 15.45
N VAL A 19 7.19 -21.98 14.63
CA VAL A 19 8.21 -21.04 15.09
C VAL A 19 7.63 -20.02 16.07
N GLU A 20 6.48 -19.41 15.73
CA GLU A 20 5.80 -18.47 16.61
C GLU A 20 5.48 -19.08 17.97
N ARG A 21 4.93 -20.28 17.98
CA ARG A 21 4.59 -20.99 19.22
C ARG A 21 5.82 -21.29 20.05
N ALA A 22 6.91 -21.72 19.42
CA ALA A 22 8.16 -22.01 20.11
C ALA A 22 8.79 -20.77 20.76
N VAL A 23 8.70 -19.62 20.12
CA VAL A 23 9.20 -18.35 20.66
C VAL A 23 8.24 -17.75 21.68
N ALA A 24 6.92 -17.82 21.45
CA ALA A 24 5.91 -17.31 22.38
C ALA A 24 5.87 -18.06 23.73
N GLN A 25 6.44 -19.28 23.81
CA GLN A 25 6.57 -20.07 25.05
C GLN A 25 7.73 -19.59 25.94
N LEU A 26 8.61 -18.74 25.44
CA LEU A 26 9.70 -18.20 26.26
C LEU A 26 9.14 -17.16 27.26
N PRO A 27 9.51 -17.28 28.57
CA PRO A 27 9.09 -16.31 29.57
C PRO A 27 9.70 -14.94 29.24
N GLY A 28 8.87 -13.89 29.19
CA GLY A 28 9.30 -12.53 28.82
C GLY A 28 9.05 -12.13 27.36
N VAL A 29 8.59 -13.04 26.49
CA VAL A 29 8.13 -12.71 25.14
C VAL A 29 6.67 -12.26 25.20
N ARG A 30 6.39 -11.04 24.72
CA ARG A 30 5.05 -10.43 24.66
C ARG A 30 4.31 -10.84 23.38
N SER A 31 5.02 -10.82 22.26
CA SER A 31 4.47 -11.24 20.95
C SER A 31 5.57 -11.79 20.05
N ALA A 32 5.19 -12.77 19.21
CA ALA A 32 6.03 -13.33 18.17
C ALA A 32 5.18 -13.49 16.90
N ALA A 33 5.60 -12.88 15.81
CA ALA A 33 4.93 -12.96 14.52
C ALA A 33 5.93 -13.28 13.42
N VAL A 34 5.65 -14.32 12.63
CA VAL A 34 6.51 -14.77 11.53
C VAL A 34 5.91 -14.36 10.19
N ASN A 35 6.69 -13.64 9.40
CA ASN A 35 6.40 -13.42 8.00
C ASN A 35 7.04 -14.53 7.16
N LEU A 36 6.22 -15.46 6.68
CA LEU A 36 6.67 -16.55 5.82
C LEU A 36 7.21 -16.05 4.47
N MET A 37 6.72 -14.92 3.97
CA MET A 37 7.09 -14.37 2.66
C MET A 37 8.50 -13.76 2.68
N LEU A 38 8.81 -13.02 3.74
CA LEU A 38 10.13 -12.38 3.93
C LEU A 38 11.12 -13.29 4.67
N GLY A 39 10.65 -14.41 5.24
CA GLY A 39 11.49 -15.28 6.09
C GLY A 39 11.93 -14.61 7.39
N ARG A 40 11.11 -13.70 7.95
CA ARG A 40 11.43 -12.91 9.15
C ARG A 40 10.50 -13.24 10.31
N LEU A 41 11.07 -13.22 11.52
CA LEU A 41 10.36 -13.29 12.79
C LEU A 41 10.49 -11.93 13.47
N ASN A 42 9.37 -11.29 13.79
CA ASN A 42 9.29 -10.11 14.64
C ASN A 42 8.95 -10.58 16.06
N ALA A 43 9.83 -10.36 17.03
CA ALA A 43 9.60 -10.70 18.42
C ALA A 43 9.65 -9.44 19.29
N SER A 44 8.58 -9.22 20.07
CA SER A 44 8.53 -8.20 21.12
C SER A 44 8.73 -8.89 22.47
N TYR A 45 9.78 -8.51 23.17
CA TYR A 45 10.20 -9.18 24.40
C TYR A 45 10.85 -8.20 25.39
N ASP A 46 10.95 -8.64 26.66
CA ASP A 46 11.63 -7.92 27.74
C ASP A 46 13.10 -8.38 27.79
N GLU A 47 14.04 -7.48 27.51
CA GLU A 47 15.49 -7.77 27.49
C GLU A 47 16.04 -8.20 28.84
N ASN A 48 15.38 -7.84 29.93
CA ASN A 48 15.78 -8.27 31.27
C ASN A 48 15.43 -9.74 31.54
N GLN A 49 14.53 -10.34 30.75
CA GLN A 49 14.05 -11.71 30.93
C GLN A 49 14.51 -12.67 29.82
N VAL A 50 14.64 -12.18 28.59
CA VAL A 50 14.99 -13.00 27.41
C VAL A 50 15.99 -12.27 26.55
N THR A 51 17.08 -12.96 26.16
CA THR A 51 18.08 -12.43 25.24
C THR A 51 17.77 -12.82 23.79
N SER A 52 18.28 -12.03 22.81
CA SER A 52 18.19 -12.37 21.38
C SER A 52 18.70 -13.79 21.09
N GLN A 53 19.77 -14.23 21.77
CA GLN A 53 20.33 -15.57 21.58
C GLN A 53 19.36 -16.66 22.00
N GLN A 54 18.61 -16.48 23.10
CA GLN A 54 17.61 -17.45 23.55
C GLN A 54 16.46 -17.60 22.57
N ILE A 55 16.07 -16.50 21.88
CA ILE A 55 15.08 -16.53 20.80
C ILE A 55 15.63 -17.34 19.61
N ILE A 56 16.87 -17.08 19.19
CA ILE A 56 17.55 -17.84 18.13
C ILE A 56 17.62 -19.32 18.48
N ASP A 57 18.02 -19.65 19.69
CA ASP A 57 18.11 -21.04 20.17
C ASP A 57 16.75 -21.75 20.22
N ALA A 58 15.69 -21.05 20.56
CA ALA A 58 14.32 -21.60 20.53
C ALA A 58 13.88 -21.92 19.10
N VAL A 59 14.19 -21.06 18.12
CA VAL A 59 13.93 -21.31 16.70
C VAL A 59 14.75 -22.49 16.18
N ILE A 60 16.03 -22.59 16.57
CA ILE A 60 16.91 -23.69 16.18
C ILE A 60 16.41 -25.02 16.81
N ARG A 61 16.01 -25.02 18.07
CA ARG A 61 15.39 -26.20 18.74
C ARG A 61 14.10 -26.62 18.06
N ALA A 62 13.31 -25.65 17.56
CA ALA A 62 12.13 -25.94 16.74
C ALA A 62 12.49 -26.49 15.35
N GLY A 63 13.79 -26.59 15.00
CA GLY A 63 14.31 -27.22 13.76
C GLY A 63 14.35 -26.28 12.56
N TYR A 64 14.54 -24.96 12.79
CA TYR A 64 14.72 -23.95 11.76
C TYR A 64 16.05 -23.22 11.99
N GLY A 65 16.59 -22.56 10.96
CA GLY A 65 17.72 -21.67 11.13
C GLY A 65 17.26 -20.28 11.56
N ALA A 66 17.99 -19.62 12.45
CA ALA A 66 17.71 -18.22 12.82
C ALA A 66 19.02 -17.45 13.04
N ARG A 67 18.99 -16.13 12.71
CA ARG A 67 20.02 -15.14 13.06
C ARG A 67 19.35 -13.78 13.24
N GLU A 68 20.01 -12.84 13.89
CA GLU A 68 19.52 -11.46 13.88
C GLU A 68 19.49 -10.93 12.43
N ALA A 69 18.48 -10.14 12.11
CA ALA A 69 18.35 -9.54 10.79
C ALA A 69 19.27 -8.30 10.70
N ASP A 70 20.16 -8.25 9.71
CA ASP A 70 20.96 -7.08 9.38
C ASP A 70 20.22 -6.15 8.42
N GLU A 71 20.52 -4.84 8.46
CA GLU A 71 20.00 -3.85 7.52
C GLU A 71 20.30 -4.21 6.05
N ARG A 72 21.40 -4.93 5.79
CA ARG A 72 21.75 -5.45 4.46
C ARG A 72 20.81 -6.54 3.94
N ASP A 73 19.98 -7.13 4.81
CA ASP A 73 18.93 -8.08 4.43
C ASP A 73 17.71 -7.39 3.79
N LEU A 74 17.69 -6.07 3.74
CA LEU A 74 16.65 -5.25 3.07
C LEU A 74 16.68 -5.34 1.54
N ALA A 75 17.69 -5.98 0.93
CA ALA A 75 17.77 -6.21 -0.51
C ALA A 75 17.37 -7.66 -0.89
N PRO A 76 16.06 -8.01 -0.88
CA PRO A 76 15.59 -9.39 -1.08
C PRO A 76 15.83 -9.94 -2.49
N ASP A 77 16.08 -9.11 -3.50
CA ASP A 77 16.09 -9.51 -4.90
C ASP A 77 17.19 -10.55 -5.24
N LYS A 78 18.44 -10.35 -4.78
CA LYS A 78 19.55 -11.24 -5.16
C LYS A 78 19.45 -12.65 -4.55
N GLN A 79 19.04 -12.75 -3.29
CA GLN A 79 18.90 -14.05 -2.62
C GLN A 79 17.68 -14.82 -3.16
N GLN A 80 16.57 -14.14 -3.41
CA GLN A 80 15.38 -14.75 -4.00
C GLN A 80 15.62 -15.23 -5.43
N ASP A 81 16.40 -14.50 -6.23
CA ASP A 81 16.80 -14.91 -7.58
C ASP A 81 17.60 -16.20 -7.58
N GLU A 82 18.52 -16.33 -6.65
CA GLU A 82 19.31 -17.56 -6.54
C GLU A 82 18.45 -18.77 -6.12
N VAL A 83 17.52 -18.59 -5.19
CA VAL A 83 16.57 -19.64 -4.77
C VAL A 83 15.70 -20.09 -5.95
N VAL A 84 15.13 -19.13 -6.71
CA VAL A 84 14.29 -19.44 -7.89
C VAL A 84 15.12 -20.15 -8.97
N ARG A 85 16.34 -19.68 -9.25
CA ARG A 85 17.25 -20.32 -10.22
C ARG A 85 17.63 -21.75 -9.80
N ARG A 86 17.97 -21.97 -8.54
CA ARG A 86 18.31 -23.29 -7.98
C ARG A 86 17.12 -24.25 -8.08
N MET A 87 15.92 -23.75 -7.73
CA MET A 87 14.69 -24.55 -7.85
C MET A 87 14.34 -24.85 -9.30
N GLY A 88 14.52 -23.90 -10.22
CA GLY A 88 14.32 -24.09 -11.66
C GLY A 88 15.25 -25.17 -12.25
N ARG A 89 16.54 -25.17 -11.87
CA ARG A 89 17.49 -26.21 -12.27
C ARG A 89 17.10 -27.59 -11.71
N ARG A 90 16.70 -27.67 -10.45
CA ARG A 90 16.21 -28.89 -9.82
C ARG A 90 14.98 -29.43 -10.55
N LEU A 91 14.03 -28.59 -10.88
CA LEU A 91 12.83 -28.94 -11.63
C LEU A 91 13.17 -29.42 -13.05
N LEU A 92 14.05 -28.73 -13.76
CA LEU A 92 14.47 -29.13 -15.12
C LEU A 92 15.04 -30.56 -15.14
N TRP A 93 15.97 -30.86 -14.23
CA TRP A 93 16.55 -32.20 -14.13
C TRP A 93 15.52 -33.25 -13.68
N SER A 94 14.58 -32.92 -12.78
CA SER A 94 13.50 -33.83 -12.42
C SER A 94 12.59 -34.14 -13.62
N VAL A 95 12.26 -33.15 -14.46
CA VAL A 95 11.44 -33.35 -15.68
C VAL A 95 12.19 -34.18 -16.71
N ILE A 96 13.49 -33.94 -16.92
CA ILE A 96 14.33 -34.73 -17.86
C ILE A 96 14.34 -36.22 -17.48
N CYS A 97 14.38 -36.56 -16.19
CA CYS A 97 14.31 -37.94 -15.73
C CYS A 97 12.88 -38.50 -15.73
N LEU A 98 11.88 -37.65 -15.46
CA LEU A 98 10.48 -38.04 -15.39
C LEU A 98 9.89 -38.43 -16.76
N VAL A 99 10.22 -37.70 -17.83
CA VAL A 99 9.66 -37.95 -19.16
C VAL A 99 9.96 -39.38 -19.67
N PRO A 100 11.24 -39.86 -19.66
CA PRO A 100 11.51 -41.25 -20.01
C PRO A 100 10.92 -42.28 -19.02
N LEU A 101 10.89 -41.98 -17.71
CA LEU A 101 10.24 -42.82 -16.72
C LEU A 101 8.76 -43.02 -17.04
N PHE A 102 8.03 -41.93 -17.30
CA PHE A 102 6.61 -41.95 -17.67
C PHE A 102 6.36 -42.68 -18.99
N TYR A 103 7.27 -42.46 -20.00
CA TYR A 103 7.19 -43.15 -21.27
C TYR A 103 7.32 -44.67 -21.17
N ILE A 104 8.25 -45.16 -20.36
CA ILE A 104 8.45 -46.60 -20.16
C ILE A 104 7.28 -47.23 -19.38
N SER A 105 6.82 -46.58 -18.32
CA SER A 105 5.73 -47.08 -17.45
C SER A 105 4.37 -47.04 -18.11
N MET A 106 3.99 -45.93 -18.74
CA MET A 106 2.62 -45.66 -19.24
C MET A 106 2.51 -45.69 -20.78
N GLY A 107 3.64 -45.78 -21.51
CA GLY A 107 3.66 -45.64 -22.96
C GLY A 107 2.82 -46.72 -23.66
N HIS A 108 2.83 -47.95 -23.18
CA HIS A 108 2.03 -49.06 -23.74
C HIS A 108 0.52 -48.81 -23.60
N MET A 109 0.07 -48.18 -22.49
CA MET A 109 -1.34 -47.84 -22.29
C MET A 109 -1.82 -46.70 -23.18
N LEU A 110 -0.88 -45.84 -23.60
CA LEU A 110 -1.13 -44.71 -24.51
C LEU A 110 -0.96 -45.10 -25.99
N GLY A 111 -0.67 -46.38 -26.30
CA GLY A 111 -0.45 -46.85 -27.67
C GLY A 111 0.86 -46.35 -28.29
N LEU A 112 1.81 -45.88 -27.48
CA LEU A 112 3.12 -45.43 -27.95
C LEU A 112 4.06 -46.65 -28.17
N PRO A 113 4.97 -46.63 -29.17
CA PRO A 113 5.90 -47.69 -29.41
C PRO A 113 6.94 -47.81 -28.29
N VAL A 114 6.77 -48.72 -27.36
CA VAL A 114 7.73 -49.02 -26.29
C VAL A 114 8.69 -50.12 -26.81
N PRO A 115 10.02 -50.01 -26.58
CA PRO A 115 10.98 -51.01 -27.01
C PRO A 115 10.63 -52.42 -26.47
N GLY A 116 10.68 -53.43 -27.37
CA GLY A 116 10.26 -54.83 -27.07
C GLY A 116 10.97 -55.47 -25.88
N VAL A 117 12.20 -55.05 -25.58
CA VAL A 117 12.98 -55.50 -24.39
C VAL A 117 12.23 -55.29 -23.09
N PHE A 118 11.38 -54.29 -22.94
CA PHE A 118 10.58 -54.04 -21.76
C PHE A 118 9.30 -54.89 -21.66
N HIS A 119 8.82 -55.39 -22.79
CA HIS A 119 7.71 -56.34 -22.82
C HIS A 119 8.15 -57.79 -22.54
N GLU A 120 9.36 -58.16 -23.02
CA GLU A 120 9.88 -59.49 -22.86
C GLU A 120 10.53 -59.74 -21.48
N ASN A 121 11.06 -58.66 -20.84
CA ASN A 121 11.75 -58.78 -19.57
C ASN A 121 11.28 -57.73 -18.57
N HIS A 122 10.30 -58.09 -17.73
CA HIS A 122 9.71 -57.24 -16.70
C HIS A 122 10.71 -56.78 -15.65
N LEU A 123 11.76 -57.57 -15.34
CA LEU A 123 12.83 -57.15 -14.44
C LEU A 123 13.67 -56.02 -15.03
N THR A 124 13.95 -56.02 -16.31
CA THR A 124 14.67 -54.93 -16.99
C THR A 124 13.85 -53.66 -16.95
N MET A 125 12.54 -53.74 -17.13
CA MET A 125 11.64 -52.61 -17.00
C MET A 125 11.69 -52.03 -15.57
N ALA A 126 11.50 -52.85 -14.57
CA ALA A 126 11.52 -52.45 -13.15
C ALA A 126 12.85 -51.81 -12.71
N LEU A 127 13.98 -52.36 -13.15
CA LEU A 127 15.30 -51.81 -12.88
C LEU A 127 15.54 -50.47 -13.59
N THR A 128 15.03 -50.30 -14.81
CA THR A 128 15.15 -49.05 -15.55
C THR A 128 14.30 -47.93 -14.93
N GLU A 129 13.07 -48.26 -14.50
CA GLU A 129 12.22 -47.32 -13.78
C GLU A 129 12.87 -46.92 -12.45
N LEU A 130 13.43 -47.85 -11.68
CA LEU A 130 14.18 -47.58 -10.46
C LEU A 130 15.38 -46.68 -10.73
N ALA A 131 16.16 -46.95 -11.78
CA ALA A 131 17.32 -46.14 -12.17
C ALA A 131 16.94 -44.71 -12.53
N LEU A 132 15.78 -44.48 -13.17
CA LEU A 132 15.28 -43.17 -13.56
C LEU A 132 14.64 -42.40 -12.38
N VAL A 133 14.03 -43.08 -11.40
CA VAL A 133 13.45 -42.45 -10.24
C VAL A 133 14.50 -41.99 -9.21
N ILE A 134 15.62 -42.73 -9.06
CA ILE A 134 16.68 -42.39 -8.09
C ILE A 134 17.21 -40.96 -8.24
N PRO A 135 17.56 -40.42 -9.41
CA PRO A 135 17.93 -39.01 -9.58
C PRO A 135 16.84 -38.04 -9.10
N ILE A 136 15.56 -38.35 -9.38
CA ILE A 136 14.43 -37.53 -8.92
C ILE A 136 14.37 -37.52 -7.38
N LEU A 137 14.58 -38.67 -6.73
CA LEU A 137 14.61 -38.77 -5.28
C LEU A 137 15.76 -37.98 -4.65
N ILE A 138 16.97 -38.07 -5.22
CA ILE A 138 18.16 -37.35 -4.77
C ILE A 138 17.95 -35.84 -4.88
N LEU A 139 17.47 -35.38 -6.04
CA LEU A 139 17.18 -33.96 -6.29
C LEU A 139 16.11 -33.43 -5.32
N ASN A 140 15.16 -34.25 -4.96
CA ASN A 140 14.01 -33.92 -4.12
C ASN A 140 14.12 -34.45 -2.69
N ARG A 141 15.31 -34.86 -2.23
CA ARG A 141 15.55 -35.46 -0.90
C ARG A 141 15.02 -34.60 0.27
N ALA A 142 14.97 -33.28 0.08
CA ALA A 142 14.49 -32.36 1.10
C ALA A 142 13.04 -32.68 1.57
N TYR A 143 12.17 -33.19 0.68
CA TYR A 143 10.80 -33.57 1.06
C TYR A 143 10.81 -34.69 2.08
N PHE A 144 11.68 -35.70 1.92
CA PHE A 144 11.79 -36.81 2.82
C PHE A 144 12.46 -36.44 4.15
N THR A 145 13.59 -35.72 4.10
CA THR A 145 14.34 -35.36 5.30
C THR A 145 13.53 -34.42 6.19
N VAL A 146 12.90 -33.38 5.60
CA VAL A 146 12.07 -32.46 6.36
C VAL A 146 10.74 -33.11 6.74
N GLY A 147 10.08 -33.80 5.81
CA GLY A 147 8.77 -34.41 6.02
C GLY A 147 8.77 -35.44 7.14
N PHE A 148 9.69 -36.39 7.13
CA PHE A 148 9.78 -37.40 8.19
C PHE A 148 10.27 -36.82 9.51
N SER A 149 11.26 -35.91 9.50
CA SER A 149 11.69 -35.23 10.73
C SER A 149 10.53 -34.51 11.43
N ARG A 150 9.64 -33.86 10.69
CA ARG A 150 8.45 -33.21 11.22
C ARG A 150 7.38 -34.20 11.70
N LEU A 151 7.20 -35.28 10.96
CA LEU A 151 6.27 -36.32 11.35
C LEU A 151 6.64 -36.94 12.71
N PHE A 152 7.93 -37.29 12.90
CA PHE A 152 8.44 -37.86 14.16
C PHE A 152 8.41 -36.88 15.34
N ARG A 153 8.45 -35.54 15.05
CA ARG A 153 8.31 -34.50 16.08
C ARG A 153 6.86 -34.09 16.35
N VAL A 154 5.88 -34.91 15.90
CA VAL A 154 4.43 -34.67 16.08
C VAL A 154 3.98 -33.29 15.60
N SER A 155 4.67 -32.75 14.60
CA SER A 155 4.31 -31.49 13.93
C SER A 155 4.29 -31.67 12.41
N PRO A 156 3.45 -32.60 11.87
CA PRO A 156 3.42 -32.91 10.44
C PRO A 156 3.06 -31.67 9.62
N ASN A 157 3.71 -31.54 8.47
CA ASN A 157 3.51 -30.44 7.54
C ASN A 157 3.22 -30.97 6.13
N MET A 158 3.14 -30.06 5.15
CA MET A 158 2.95 -30.42 3.74
C MET A 158 4.00 -31.40 3.23
N ASP A 159 5.29 -31.21 3.60
CA ASP A 159 6.36 -32.08 3.16
C ASP A 159 6.20 -33.52 3.75
N SER A 160 5.55 -33.62 4.93
CA SER A 160 5.19 -34.93 5.54
C SER A 160 4.16 -35.69 4.70
N LEU A 161 3.14 -35.02 4.15
CA LEU A 161 2.14 -35.65 3.28
C LEU A 161 2.76 -36.15 1.98
N VAL A 162 3.60 -35.33 1.35
CA VAL A 162 4.33 -35.70 0.13
C VAL A 162 5.30 -36.83 0.37
N ALA A 163 6.04 -36.77 1.48
CA ALA A 163 6.98 -37.81 1.86
C ALA A 163 6.30 -39.18 2.12
N LEU A 164 5.16 -39.16 2.84
CA LEU A 164 4.36 -40.37 3.10
C LEU A 164 3.82 -40.98 1.81
N GLY A 165 3.22 -40.15 0.93
CA GLY A 165 2.66 -40.62 -0.34
C GLY A 165 3.72 -41.20 -1.29
N ALA A 166 4.83 -40.46 -1.47
CA ALA A 166 5.93 -40.94 -2.34
C ALA A 166 6.64 -42.19 -1.73
N ALA A 167 6.90 -42.20 -0.42
CA ALA A 167 7.53 -43.34 0.24
C ALA A 167 6.66 -44.59 0.21
N ALA A 168 5.34 -44.48 0.38
CA ALA A 168 4.42 -45.60 0.29
C ALA A 168 4.46 -46.25 -1.10
N GLY A 169 4.42 -45.44 -2.17
CA GLY A 169 4.57 -45.92 -3.55
C GLY A 169 5.94 -46.62 -3.79
N LEU A 170 7.03 -45.98 -3.33
CA LEU A 170 8.38 -46.54 -3.44
C LEU A 170 8.56 -47.87 -2.72
N VAL A 171 8.12 -47.94 -1.45
CA VAL A 171 8.24 -49.18 -0.66
C VAL A 171 7.42 -50.31 -1.28
N TYR A 172 6.20 -50.05 -1.74
CA TYR A 172 5.39 -51.04 -2.43
C TYR A 172 6.07 -51.54 -3.72
N SER A 173 6.58 -50.63 -4.56
CA SER A 173 7.29 -51.01 -5.81
C SER A 173 8.56 -51.84 -5.54
N LEU A 174 9.30 -51.51 -4.47
CA LEU A 174 10.47 -52.30 -4.07
C LEU A 174 10.08 -53.70 -3.59
N ILE A 175 8.96 -53.88 -2.89
CA ILE A 175 8.43 -55.18 -2.48
C ILE A 175 8.00 -55.97 -3.72
N GLU A 176 7.22 -55.39 -4.63
CA GLU A 176 6.81 -56.04 -5.89
C GLU A 176 8.01 -56.47 -6.75
N MET A 177 9.01 -55.60 -6.88
CA MET A 177 10.26 -55.93 -7.56
C MET A 177 11.01 -57.12 -6.87
N GLY A 178 11.04 -57.12 -5.52
CA GLY A 178 11.62 -58.20 -4.75
C GLY A 178 10.88 -59.53 -4.94
N LEU A 179 9.56 -59.52 -5.02
CA LEU A 179 8.74 -60.73 -5.30
C LEU A 179 8.92 -61.22 -6.74
N LEU A 180 9.11 -60.28 -7.71
CA LEU A 180 9.44 -60.64 -9.10
C LEU A 180 10.81 -61.32 -9.19
N ILE A 181 11.84 -60.82 -8.50
CA ILE A 181 13.17 -61.40 -8.44
C ILE A 181 13.12 -62.81 -7.76
N ALA A 182 12.28 -62.95 -6.75
CA ALA A 182 12.07 -64.22 -6.06
C ALA A 182 11.22 -65.25 -6.87
N GLY A 183 10.74 -64.88 -8.05
CA GLY A 183 9.93 -65.76 -8.92
C GLY A 183 8.53 -66.05 -8.34
N ARG A 184 8.03 -65.22 -7.46
CA ARG A 184 6.68 -65.35 -6.84
C ARG A 184 5.58 -64.65 -7.60
N ILE A 185 5.94 -63.80 -8.56
CA ILE A 185 5.01 -63.11 -9.47
C ILE A 185 5.35 -63.52 -10.90
N GLU A 186 4.37 -64.09 -11.59
CA GLU A 186 4.43 -64.40 -13.04
C GLU A 186 3.63 -63.33 -13.76
N GLY A 187 4.31 -62.42 -14.47
CA GLY A 187 3.69 -61.36 -15.24
C GLY A 187 4.21 -59.96 -14.93
N MET A 188 3.49 -58.98 -15.42
CA MET A 188 3.88 -57.56 -15.27
C MET A 188 3.66 -57.06 -13.82
N PRO A 189 4.72 -56.60 -13.10
CA PRO A 189 4.57 -56.13 -11.74
C PRO A 189 3.86 -54.78 -11.69
N ASP A 190 3.07 -54.55 -10.68
CA ASP A 190 2.39 -53.27 -10.45
C ASP A 190 3.35 -52.27 -9.76
N LEU A 191 4.05 -51.48 -10.52
CA LEU A 191 5.03 -50.52 -10.01
C LEU A 191 4.40 -49.11 -9.85
N TYR A 192 4.89 -48.36 -8.88
CA TYR A 192 4.51 -46.95 -8.58
C TYR A 192 5.71 -45.99 -8.59
N PHE A 193 6.83 -46.38 -9.24
CA PHE A 193 8.02 -45.55 -9.34
C PHE A 193 7.71 -44.25 -10.12
N GLU A 194 6.94 -44.38 -11.21
CA GLU A 194 6.49 -43.19 -11.98
C GLU A 194 5.57 -42.29 -11.17
N SER A 195 4.68 -42.88 -10.37
CA SER A 195 3.77 -42.09 -9.50
C SER A 195 4.53 -41.34 -8.44
N ALA A 196 5.53 -41.96 -7.79
CA ALA A 196 6.38 -41.29 -6.80
C ALA A 196 7.20 -40.15 -7.45
N GLY A 197 7.80 -40.41 -8.64
CA GLY A 197 8.54 -39.39 -9.40
C GLY A 197 7.65 -38.24 -9.84
N MET A 198 6.44 -38.52 -10.32
CA MET A 198 5.45 -37.54 -10.75
C MET A 198 5.00 -36.67 -9.60
N ILE A 199 4.63 -37.24 -8.44
CA ILE A 199 4.23 -36.48 -7.26
C ILE A 199 5.32 -35.51 -6.85
N LEU A 200 6.58 -35.96 -6.71
CA LEU A 200 7.70 -35.09 -6.32
C LEU A 200 7.95 -33.97 -7.33
N THR A 201 7.85 -34.30 -8.63
CA THR A 201 8.10 -33.32 -9.69
C THR A 201 6.97 -32.30 -9.77
N LEU A 202 5.69 -32.72 -9.77
CA LEU A 202 4.54 -31.81 -9.81
C LEU A 202 4.46 -30.91 -8.57
N VAL A 203 4.75 -31.43 -7.36
CA VAL A 203 4.86 -30.61 -6.17
C VAL A 203 5.99 -29.58 -6.30
N THR A 204 7.11 -29.97 -6.93
CA THR A 204 8.22 -29.03 -7.21
C THR A 204 7.82 -27.98 -8.24
N VAL A 205 7.01 -28.31 -9.28
CA VAL A 205 6.39 -27.33 -10.19
C VAL A 205 5.56 -26.32 -9.40
N GLY A 206 4.66 -26.81 -8.55
CA GLY A 206 3.82 -25.96 -7.71
C GLY A 206 4.64 -25.00 -6.85
N LYS A 207 5.66 -25.49 -6.14
CA LYS A 207 6.59 -24.67 -5.34
C LYS A 207 7.42 -23.70 -6.18
N TYR A 208 7.85 -24.06 -7.37
CA TYR A 208 8.56 -23.17 -8.29
C TYR A 208 7.68 -22.01 -8.75
N LEU A 209 6.44 -22.31 -9.18
CA LEU A 209 5.46 -21.29 -9.58
C LEU A 209 5.10 -20.36 -8.41
N GLU A 210 4.96 -20.92 -7.22
CA GLU A 210 4.76 -20.17 -5.98
C GLU A 210 5.91 -19.18 -5.72
N GLN A 211 7.17 -19.65 -5.74
CA GLN A 211 8.33 -18.79 -5.49
C GLN A 211 8.48 -17.70 -6.57
N ARG A 212 8.24 -18.05 -7.83
CA ARG A 212 8.25 -17.08 -8.94
C ARG A 212 7.15 -16.02 -8.78
N SER A 213 6.00 -16.40 -8.29
CA SER A 213 4.87 -15.49 -8.03
C SER A 213 5.12 -14.61 -6.80
N ARG A 214 5.72 -15.15 -5.75
CA ARG A 214 6.18 -14.38 -4.57
C ARG A 214 7.12 -13.25 -5.00
N LYS A 215 8.12 -13.55 -5.83
CA LYS A 215 9.04 -12.52 -6.37
C LYS A 215 8.29 -11.37 -7.07
N LYS A 216 7.26 -11.68 -7.88
CA LYS A 216 6.44 -10.63 -8.50
C LYS A 216 5.68 -9.78 -7.50
N THR A 217 5.31 -10.35 -6.35
CA THR A 217 4.52 -9.66 -5.33
C THR A 217 5.37 -8.71 -4.49
N THR A 218 6.62 -9.11 -4.14
CA THR A 218 7.58 -8.25 -3.43
C THR A 218 8.09 -7.10 -4.28
N GLY A 219 7.90 -7.17 -5.60
CA GLY A 219 8.36 -6.13 -6.53
C GLY A 219 7.79 -4.72 -6.32
N ALA A 220 6.70 -4.55 -5.56
CA ALA A 220 6.18 -3.23 -5.21
C ALA A 220 7.10 -2.50 -4.21
N ILE A 221 7.61 -3.21 -3.19
CA ILE A 221 8.58 -2.67 -2.22
C ILE A 221 9.91 -2.37 -2.92
N SER A 222 10.40 -3.33 -3.74
CA SER A 222 11.62 -3.13 -4.52
C SER A 222 11.51 -1.98 -5.52
N ALA A 223 10.32 -1.70 -6.05
CA ALA A 223 10.10 -0.56 -6.96
C ALA A 223 10.26 0.78 -6.23
N LEU A 224 9.75 0.89 -4.99
CA LEU A 224 9.93 2.08 -4.16
C LEU A 224 11.40 2.30 -3.79
N LEU A 225 12.11 1.25 -3.38
CA LEU A 225 13.55 1.33 -3.06
C LEU A 225 14.40 1.80 -4.26
N ARG A 226 14.01 1.48 -5.50
CA ARG A 226 14.69 1.94 -6.72
C ARG A 226 14.40 3.41 -7.07
N LEU A 227 13.51 4.08 -6.36
CA LEU A 227 13.27 5.51 -6.55
C LEU A 227 14.43 6.35 -5.99
N ALA A 228 15.07 5.91 -4.90
CA ALA A 228 16.28 6.55 -4.41
C ALA A 228 17.45 6.45 -5.42
N PRO A 229 18.26 7.48 -5.59
CA PRO A 229 19.47 7.41 -6.40
C PRO A 229 20.58 6.64 -5.66
N ASP A 230 21.46 5.97 -6.40
CA ASP A 230 22.62 5.25 -5.84
C ASP A 230 23.75 6.19 -5.41
N SER A 231 23.81 7.41 -5.97
CA SER A 231 24.85 8.42 -5.71
C SER A 231 24.27 9.82 -5.74
N ALA A 232 24.95 10.75 -5.08
CA ALA A 232 24.58 12.16 -4.99
C ALA A 232 25.77 13.09 -5.16
N LEU A 233 25.53 14.31 -5.60
CA LEU A 233 26.50 15.37 -5.68
C LEU A 233 26.44 16.19 -4.38
N VAL A 234 27.51 16.21 -3.63
CA VAL A 234 27.62 16.90 -2.32
C VAL A 234 28.71 17.92 -2.37
N ARG A 235 28.50 19.08 -1.75
CA ARG A 235 29.54 20.10 -1.58
C ARG A 235 30.20 19.90 -0.23
N ARG A 236 31.49 19.48 -0.23
CA ARG A 236 32.35 19.36 0.95
C ARG A 236 33.62 20.20 0.74
N ASP A 237 33.99 20.99 1.71
CA ASP A 237 35.18 21.88 1.66
C ASP A 237 35.20 22.81 0.41
N GLY A 238 34.02 23.26 -0.05
CA GLY A 238 33.88 24.13 -1.22
C GLY A 238 33.96 23.41 -2.59
N CYS A 239 34.21 22.09 -2.61
CA CYS A 239 34.29 21.28 -3.83
C CYS A 239 33.04 20.40 -4.01
N GLU A 240 32.62 20.27 -5.26
CA GLU A 240 31.53 19.31 -5.61
C GLU A 240 32.13 17.90 -5.76
N VAL A 241 31.68 16.96 -4.95
CA VAL A 241 32.12 15.56 -4.96
C VAL A 241 30.92 14.64 -5.09
N THR A 242 31.00 13.65 -6.00
CA THR A 242 29.98 12.60 -6.09
C THR A 242 30.28 11.51 -5.07
N VAL A 243 29.33 11.27 -4.16
CA VAL A 243 29.44 10.23 -3.13
C VAL A 243 28.30 9.23 -3.27
N PRO A 244 28.46 7.97 -2.82
CA PRO A 244 27.34 7.06 -2.65
C PRO A 244 26.28 7.68 -1.74
N ALA A 245 25.00 7.47 -2.02
CA ALA A 245 23.91 8.05 -1.21
C ALA A 245 23.97 7.60 0.27
N GLU A 246 24.54 6.42 0.54
CA GLU A 246 24.74 5.87 1.89
C GLU A 246 25.83 6.63 2.70
N GLU A 247 26.68 7.42 2.05
CA GLU A 247 27.77 8.18 2.69
C GLU A 247 27.40 9.64 2.98
N ILE A 248 26.17 10.05 2.67
CA ILE A 248 25.65 11.38 3.00
C ILE A 248 25.40 11.44 4.51
N VAL A 249 25.87 12.50 5.16
CA VAL A 249 25.65 12.75 6.59
C VAL A 249 24.78 13.98 6.81
N MET A 250 24.15 14.06 7.99
CA MET A 250 23.36 15.23 8.37
C MET A 250 24.20 16.50 8.31
N GLY A 251 23.65 17.55 7.70
CA GLY A 251 24.33 18.84 7.48
C GLY A 251 25.10 18.93 6.18
N ASP A 252 25.25 17.84 5.40
CA ASP A 252 25.85 17.94 4.06
C ASP A 252 24.97 18.81 3.15
N THR A 253 25.62 19.62 2.31
CA THR A 253 24.95 20.37 1.25
C THR A 253 24.88 19.52 -0.02
N VAL A 254 23.68 19.06 -0.37
CA VAL A 254 23.43 18.22 -1.54
C VAL A 254 22.92 19.08 -2.69
N ILE A 255 23.47 18.87 -3.89
CA ILE A 255 23.12 19.60 -5.10
C ILE A 255 22.31 18.69 -6.03
N VAL A 256 21.10 19.10 -6.38
CA VAL A 256 20.25 18.35 -7.29
C VAL A 256 19.90 19.22 -8.50
N ARG A 257 20.28 18.74 -9.68
CA ARG A 257 20.05 19.41 -10.96
C ARG A 257 18.80 18.86 -11.65
N GLN A 258 18.33 19.55 -12.65
CA GLN A 258 17.19 19.12 -13.48
C GLN A 258 17.31 17.65 -13.92
N GLY A 259 16.23 16.88 -13.78
CA GLY A 259 16.18 15.43 -14.03
C GLY A 259 16.79 14.58 -12.92
N GLY A 260 17.43 15.20 -11.92
CA GLY A 260 18.02 14.51 -10.77
C GLY A 260 16.97 14.08 -9.76
N LYS A 261 17.25 12.96 -9.07
CA LYS A 261 16.48 12.50 -7.92
C LYS A 261 17.06 13.04 -6.64
N ILE A 262 16.21 13.44 -5.69
CA ILE A 262 16.63 13.91 -4.37
C ILE A 262 17.00 12.68 -3.52
N PRO A 263 18.25 12.62 -2.99
CA PRO A 263 18.74 11.41 -2.30
C PRO A 263 18.32 11.32 -0.82
N VAL A 264 18.11 12.45 -0.16
CA VAL A 264 17.85 12.57 1.28
C VAL A 264 16.76 13.59 1.55
N ASP A 265 16.15 13.56 2.75
CA ASP A 265 15.23 14.62 3.13
C ASP A 265 16.01 15.85 3.65
N GLY A 266 15.60 17.04 3.26
CA GLY A 266 16.30 18.25 3.63
C GLY A 266 15.48 19.53 3.46
N VAL A 267 16.17 20.66 3.71
CA VAL A 267 15.63 22.00 3.52
C VAL A 267 16.42 22.69 2.43
N VAL A 268 15.75 23.33 1.50
CA VAL A 268 16.37 24.08 0.41
C VAL A 268 17.09 25.31 0.97
N THR A 269 18.39 25.40 0.72
CA THR A 269 19.24 26.51 1.16
C THR A 269 19.50 27.52 0.04
N ALA A 270 19.41 27.06 -1.22
CA ALA A 270 19.55 27.94 -2.38
C ALA A 270 18.88 27.31 -3.62
N GLY A 271 18.45 28.17 -4.56
CA GLY A 271 17.83 27.72 -5.80
C GLY A 271 16.31 27.64 -5.72
N ALA A 272 15.70 27.35 -6.87
CA ALA A 272 14.27 27.10 -7.02
C ALA A 272 14.03 26.05 -8.10
N ALA A 273 13.07 25.16 -7.88
CA ALA A 273 12.78 24.07 -8.79
C ALA A 273 11.32 23.61 -8.69
N SER A 274 10.82 23.10 -9.80
CA SER A 274 9.57 22.34 -9.85
C SER A 274 9.88 20.86 -9.58
N VAL A 275 9.30 20.30 -8.53
CA VAL A 275 9.60 18.96 -8.02
C VAL A 275 8.38 18.05 -8.18
N ASP A 276 8.59 16.90 -8.80
CA ASP A 276 7.59 15.82 -8.86
C ASP A 276 7.65 14.97 -7.59
N GLU A 277 6.63 15.08 -6.77
CA GLU A 277 6.45 14.31 -5.52
C GLU A 277 5.47 13.13 -5.71
N SER A 278 5.00 12.87 -6.93
CA SER A 278 3.95 11.88 -7.22
C SER A 278 4.28 10.47 -6.75
N ALA A 279 5.56 10.12 -6.71
CA ALA A 279 6.03 8.82 -6.24
C ALA A 279 5.75 8.57 -4.74
N LEU A 280 5.68 9.63 -3.92
CA LEU A 280 5.44 9.58 -2.48
C LEU A 280 4.00 9.98 -2.14
N THR A 281 3.52 11.06 -2.72
CA THR A 281 2.21 11.64 -2.41
C THR A 281 1.08 11.08 -3.28
N GLY A 282 1.41 10.59 -4.49
CA GLY A 282 0.42 10.19 -5.51
C GLY A 282 -0.23 11.37 -6.23
N GLU A 283 0.25 12.61 -6.02
CA GLU A 283 -0.22 13.80 -6.72
C GLU A 283 0.56 14.01 -8.01
N SER A 284 -0.14 14.18 -9.13
CA SER A 284 0.49 14.30 -10.45
C SER A 284 0.98 15.72 -10.78
N LEU A 285 0.55 16.73 -10.01
CA LEU A 285 0.96 18.11 -10.24
C LEU A 285 2.30 18.36 -9.53
N PRO A 286 3.32 18.87 -10.25
CA PRO A 286 4.59 19.26 -9.66
C PRO A 286 4.42 20.40 -8.65
N VAL A 287 5.27 20.41 -7.62
CA VAL A 287 5.24 21.43 -6.55
C VAL A 287 6.47 22.33 -6.69
N GLU A 288 6.25 23.65 -6.68
CA GLU A 288 7.34 24.62 -6.67
C GLU A 288 8.01 24.65 -5.30
N LYS A 289 9.34 24.47 -5.28
CA LYS A 289 10.19 24.50 -4.08
C LYS A 289 11.22 25.59 -4.23
N GLY A 290 11.25 26.50 -3.27
CA GLY A 290 12.23 27.56 -3.16
C GLY A 290 12.99 27.51 -1.84
N GLU A 291 13.78 28.51 -1.56
CA GLU A 291 14.58 28.64 -0.34
C GLU A 291 13.72 28.53 0.92
N GLY A 292 14.13 27.72 1.88
CA GLY A 292 13.39 27.38 3.09
C GLY A 292 12.33 26.28 2.94
N ALA A 293 12.02 25.82 1.72
CA ALA A 293 11.08 24.72 1.50
C ALA A 293 11.68 23.36 1.89
N THR A 294 10.85 22.47 2.43
CA THR A 294 11.23 21.07 2.71
C THR A 294 11.10 20.23 1.45
N VAL A 295 12.03 19.32 1.24
CA VAL A 295 12.04 18.34 0.15
C VAL A 295 12.28 16.93 0.70
N SER A 296 11.68 15.94 0.06
CA SER A 296 11.75 14.53 0.47
C SER A 296 12.60 13.70 -0.49
N SER A 297 13.25 12.67 0.04
CA SER A 297 14.00 11.70 -0.74
C SER A 297 13.10 11.00 -1.78
N ALA A 298 13.70 10.55 -2.89
CA ALA A 298 13.04 9.87 -4.02
C ALA A 298 12.10 10.74 -4.87
N THR A 299 11.98 12.04 -4.62
CA THR A 299 11.30 12.99 -5.51
C THR A 299 12.23 13.44 -6.64
N VAL A 300 11.69 13.98 -7.73
CA VAL A 300 12.43 14.29 -8.96
C VAL A 300 12.34 15.77 -9.30
N VAL A 301 13.48 16.41 -9.52
CA VAL A 301 13.54 17.79 -10.00
C VAL A 301 13.22 17.84 -11.49
N LEU A 302 12.07 18.37 -11.88
CA LEU A 302 11.64 18.47 -13.28
C LEU A 302 12.26 19.67 -14.01
N SER A 303 12.35 20.81 -13.32
CA SER A 303 12.97 22.03 -13.86
C SER A 303 13.67 22.79 -12.75
N GLY A 304 14.70 23.57 -13.08
CA GLY A 304 15.48 24.33 -12.11
C GLY A 304 16.60 23.51 -11.46
N TYR A 305 17.12 23.97 -10.33
CA TYR A 305 18.10 23.28 -9.49
C TYR A 305 17.87 23.62 -8.02
N LEU A 306 18.29 22.73 -7.13
CA LEU A 306 18.22 22.92 -5.68
C LEU A 306 19.58 22.62 -5.03
N GLU A 307 19.95 23.45 -4.08
CA GLU A 307 20.92 23.12 -3.03
C GLU A 307 20.13 22.90 -1.74
N LEU A 308 20.31 21.76 -1.11
CA LEU A 308 19.58 21.41 0.11
C LEU A 308 20.53 20.97 1.22
N GLU A 309 20.25 21.35 2.45
CA GLU A 309 20.89 20.86 3.65
C GLU A 309 20.24 19.53 4.07
N ALA A 310 21.02 18.45 4.16
CA ALA A 310 20.53 17.15 4.57
C ALA A 310 20.09 17.16 6.05
N ARG A 311 18.83 16.84 6.32
CA ARG A 311 18.23 16.79 7.67
C ARG A 311 17.94 15.36 8.14
N ARG A 312 17.55 14.46 7.20
CA ARG A 312 17.36 13.03 7.48
C ARG A 312 18.07 12.23 6.40
N VAL A 313 18.88 11.27 6.83
CA VAL A 313 19.75 10.47 5.95
C VAL A 313 19.57 8.97 6.21
N GLY A 314 19.90 8.13 5.25
CA GLY A 314 19.90 6.67 5.38
C GLY A 314 18.54 6.10 5.78
N SER A 315 18.48 5.40 6.91
CA SER A 315 17.26 4.76 7.45
C SER A 315 16.18 5.73 7.90
N ASP A 316 16.54 7.00 8.15
CA ASP A 316 15.65 8.00 8.71
C ASP A 316 14.94 8.83 7.65
N THR A 317 15.26 8.63 6.35
CA THR A 317 14.56 9.30 5.24
C THR A 317 13.10 8.87 5.16
N THR A 318 12.25 9.78 4.67
CA THR A 318 10.81 9.52 4.46
C THR A 318 10.57 8.27 3.63
N LEU A 319 11.34 8.05 2.55
CA LEU A 319 11.25 6.83 1.75
C LEU A 319 11.56 5.58 2.57
N SER A 320 12.65 5.59 3.36
CA SER A 320 13.05 4.45 4.20
C SER A 320 12.00 4.13 5.25
N GLN A 321 11.39 5.15 5.86
CA GLN A 321 10.29 4.98 6.81
C GLN A 321 9.05 4.37 6.14
N ILE A 322 8.67 4.82 4.93
CA ILE A 322 7.56 4.24 4.15
C ILE A 322 7.82 2.75 3.88
N VAL A 323 9.01 2.39 3.41
CA VAL A 323 9.41 1.01 3.15
C VAL A 323 9.34 0.16 4.42
N ARG A 324 9.86 0.68 5.53
CA ARG A 324 9.80 -0.01 6.83
C ARG A 324 8.37 -0.25 7.29
N LEU A 325 7.48 0.75 7.20
CA LEU A 325 6.06 0.59 7.54
C LEU A 325 5.36 -0.46 6.68
N MET A 326 5.67 -0.50 5.37
CA MET A 326 5.13 -1.54 4.48
C MET A 326 5.64 -2.95 4.85
N GLU A 327 6.90 -3.09 5.25
CA GLU A 327 7.45 -4.37 5.72
C GLU A 327 6.83 -4.81 7.05
N GLU A 328 6.63 -3.88 7.99
CA GLU A 328 5.94 -4.13 9.25
C GLU A 328 4.49 -4.58 9.00
N ALA A 329 3.75 -3.90 8.11
CA ALA A 329 2.41 -4.30 7.70
C ALA A 329 2.39 -5.71 7.08
N ALA A 330 3.33 -5.98 6.17
CA ALA A 330 3.44 -7.29 5.52
C ALA A 330 3.84 -8.39 6.50
N SER A 331 4.56 -8.07 7.59
CA SER A 331 4.99 -9.03 8.61
C SER A 331 3.98 -9.26 9.73
N SER A 332 3.03 -8.36 9.91
CA SER A 332 1.96 -8.50 10.89
C SER A 332 0.90 -9.52 10.44
N LYS A 333 0.19 -10.14 11.38
CA LYS A 333 -0.85 -11.12 11.07
C LYS A 333 -2.24 -10.59 11.40
N ALA A 334 -3.06 -10.46 10.37
CA ALA A 334 -4.48 -10.19 10.50
C ALA A 334 -5.21 -11.29 11.29
N PRO A 335 -6.30 -11.00 12.02
CA PRO A 335 -7.12 -12.00 12.71
C PRO A 335 -7.57 -13.17 11.81
N ILE A 336 -7.94 -12.89 10.56
CA ILE A 336 -8.32 -13.89 9.56
C ILE A 336 -7.15 -14.84 9.23
N SER A 337 -5.90 -14.35 9.24
CA SER A 337 -4.70 -15.19 9.03
C SER A 337 -4.46 -16.14 10.20
N ARG A 338 -4.64 -15.66 11.43
CA ARG A 338 -4.50 -16.49 12.65
C ARG A 338 -5.52 -17.64 12.66
N LEU A 339 -6.74 -17.40 12.16
CA LEU A 339 -7.76 -18.44 12.01
C LEU A 339 -7.34 -19.50 10.97
N ALA A 340 -6.87 -19.05 9.80
CA ALA A 340 -6.40 -19.94 8.73
C ALA A 340 -5.22 -20.83 9.20
N ASP A 341 -4.26 -20.27 9.94
CA ASP A 341 -3.12 -21.00 10.50
C ASP A 341 -3.57 -22.05 11.52
N ARG A 342 -4.55 -21.73 12.39
CA ARG A 342 -5.12 -22.69 13.35
C ARG A 342 -5.81 -23.86 12.66
N ILE A 343 -6.60 -23.59 11.62
CA ILE A 343 -7.23 -24.64 10.81
C ILE A 343 -6.16 -25.50 10.16
N SER A 344 -5.11 -24.92 9.56
CA SER A 344 -4.01 -25.65 8.91
C SER A 344 -3.29 -26.60 9.87
N ALA A 345 -3.10 -26.21 11.12
CA ALA A 345 -2.40 -27.03 12.11
C ALA A 345 -3.16 -28.32 12.48
N VAL A 346 -4.50 -28.28 12.44
CA VAL A 346 -5.36 -29.47 12.72
C VAL A 346 -5.60 -30.28 11.46
N PHE A 347 -5.61 -29.65 10.30
CA PHE A 347 -5.98 -30.24 9.01
C PHE A 347 -5.06 -31.39 8.61
N VAL A 348 -3.73 -31.22 8.73
CA VAL A 348 -2.75 -32.25 8.29
C VAL A 348 -2.88 -33.56 9.08
N PRO A 349 -2.92 -33.59 10.43
CA PRO A 349 -3.18 -34.80 11.19
C PRO A 349 -4.51 -35.49 10.83
N VAL A 350 -5.59 -34.67 10.66
CA VAL A 350 -6.92 -35.22 10.30
C VAL A 350 -6.89 -35.90 8.94
N VAL A 351 -6.22 -35.33 7.96
CA VAL A 351 -6.08 -35.89 6.62
C VAL A 351 -5.30 -37.21 6.64
N ILE A 352 -4.21 -37.31 7.41
CA ILE A 352 -3.49 -38.59 7.58
C ILE A 352 -4.42 -39.64 8.13
N GLY A 353 -5.26 -39.29 9.13
CA GLY A 353 -6.29 -40.18 9.67
C GLY A 353 -7.33 -40.62 8.62
N ILE A 354 -7.80 -39.66 7.79
CA ILE A 354 -8.77 -39.97 6.70
C ILE A 354 -8.14 -40.89 5.66
N ALA A 355 -6.89 -40.62 5.24
CA ALA A 355 -6.20 -41.48 4.26
C ALA A 355 -6.05 -42.92 4.74
N LEU A 356 -5.65 -43.10 6.01
CA LEU A 356 -5.52 -44.40 6.63
C LEU A 356 -6.89 -45.08 6.76
N ALA A 357 -7.90 -44.39 7.25
CA ALA A 357 -9.26 -44.89 7.41
C ALA A 357 -9.87 -45.33 6.07
N ALA A 358 -9.71 -44.51 5.02
CA ALA A 358 -10.19 -44.84 3.69
C ALA A 358 -9.50 -46.08 3.12
N ALA A 359 -8.17 -46.19 3.23
CA ALA A 359 -7.43 -47.37 2.80
C ALA A 359 -7.87 -48.64 3.54
N LEU A 360 -8.04 -48.59 4.85
CA LEU A 360 -8.51 -49.70 5.67
C LEU A 360 -9.96 -50.08 5.37
N LEU A 361 -10.84 -49.12 5.17
CA LEU A 361 -12.24 -49.34 4.83
C LEU A 361 -12.37 -50.12 3.50
N TRP A 362 -11.63 -49.70 2.47
CA TRP A 362 -11.61 -50.38 1.18
C TRP A 362 -10.99 -51.77 1.25
N TYR A 363 -9.97 -51.97 2.11
CA TYR A 363 -9.37 -53.28 2.32
C TYR A 363 -10.32 -54.25 3.01
N PHE A 364 -10.90 -53.86 4.16
CA PHE A 364 -11.71 -54.77 4.98
C PHE A 364 -13.18 -54.85 4.54
N ALA A 365 -13.81 -53.72 4.23
CA ALA A 365 -15.23 -53.67 3.88
C ALA A 365 -15.46 -53.68 2.35
N GLY A 366 -14.56 -53.07 1.59
CA GLY A 366 -14.66 -53.04 0.12
C GLY A 366 -14.10 -54.27 -0.58
N GLY A 367 -13.35 -55.14 0.14
CA GLY A 367 -12.73 -56.32 -0.43
C GLY A 367 -11.74 -56.07 -1.56
N GLN A 368 -11.18 -54.84 -1.61
CA GLN A 368 -10.25 -54.43 -2.66
C GLN A 368 -8.79 -54.86 -2.34
N GLY A 369 -8.01 -55.09 -3.39
CA GLY A 369 -6.59 -55.44 -3.24
C GLY A 369 -5.77 -54.26 -2.67
N ILE A 370 -4.58 -54.62 -2.11
CA ILE A 370 -3.66 -53.65 -1.49
C ILE A 370 -3.30 -52.49 -2.43
N ARG A 371 -3.13 -52.77 -3.71
CA ARG A 371 -2.87 -51.79 -4.76
C ARG A 371 -3.92 -50.65 -4.78
N PHE A 372 -5.19 -51.02 -4.85
CA PHE A 372 -6.30 -50.09 -4.85
C PHE A 372 -6.32 -49.25 -3.58
N CYS A 373 -6.21 -49.92 -2.41
CA CYS A 373 -6.23 -49.25 -1.10
C CYS A 373 -5.06 -48.26 -0.94
N LEU A 374 -3.87 -48.62 -1.43
CA LEU A 374 -2.69 -47.78 -1.42
C LEU A 374 -2.87 -46.52 -2.33
N SER A 375 -3.39 -46.74 -3.56
CA SER A 375 -3.68 -45.67 -4.49
C SER A 375 -4.68 -44.64 -3.91
N ILE A 376 -5.75 -45.11 -3.25
CA ILE A 376 -6.71 -44.27 -2.53
C ILE A 376 -6.02 -43.48 -1.41
N GLY A 377 -5.24 -44.14 -0.55
CA GLY A 377 -4.52 -43.48 0.54
C GLY A 377 -3.55 -42.41 0.04
N ILE A 378 -2.77 -42.71 -1.00
CA ILE A 378 -1.83 -41.76 -1.63
C ILE A 378 -2.61 -40.58 -2.25
N ALA A 379 -3.70 -40.84 -2.99
CA ALA A 379 -4.51 -39.80 -3.60
C ALA A 379 -5.07 -38.81 -2.57
N VAL A 380 -5.58 -39.33 -1.43
CA VAL A 380 -6.07 -38.53 -0.30
C VAL A 380 -4.95 -37.69 0.29
N LEU A 381 -3.77 -38.25 0.56
CA LEU A 381 -2.62 -37.51 1.11
C LEU A 381 -2.17 -36.37 0.19
N VAL A 382 -2.11 -36.63 -1.11
CA VAL A 382 -1.62 -35.69 -2.09
C VAL A 382 -2.61 -34.55 -2.35
N ILE A 383 -3.91 -34.86 -2.59
CA ILE A 383 -4.92 -33.84 -2.88
C ILE A 383 -5.12 -32.87 -1.71
N SER A 384 -4.92 -33.35 -0.50
CA SER A 384 -5.21 -32.61 0.72
C SER A 384 -4.15 -31.59 1.10
N CYS A 385 -3.13 -31.35 0.27
CA CYS A 385 -2.13 -30.34 0.61
C CYS A 385 -2.74 -28.93 0.70
N PRO A 386 -2.68 -28.25 1.86
CA PRO A 386 -3.22 -26.89 2.01
C PRO A 386 -2.24 -25.82 1.51
N CYS A 387 -1.55 -26.06 0.39
CA CYS A 387 -0.48 -25.18 -0.13
C CYS A 387 -0.97 -23.75 -0.39
N ALA A 388 -2.14 -23.63 -1.02
CA ALA A 388 -2.76 -22.34 -1.35
C ALA A 388 -3.20 -21.54 -0.11
N LEU A 389 -3.58 -22.22 0.98
CA LEU A 389 -4.07 -21.57 2.20
C LEU A 389 -2.99 -20.70 2.87
N GLY A 390 -1.73 -21.17 2.88
CA GLY A 390 -0.62 -20.40 3.44
C GLY A 390 -0.27 -19.13 2.68
N LEU A 391 -0.72 -19.00 1.42
CA LEU A 391 -0.48 -17.83 0.57
C LEU A 391 -1.69 -16.91 0.46
N ALA A 392 -2.89 -17.40 0.73
CA ALA A 392 -4.16 -16.71 0.49
C ALA A 392 -4.22 -15.31 1.12
N THR A 393 -3.73 -15.16 2.35
CA THR A 393 -3.76 -13.90 3.10
C THR A 393 -2.49 -13.06 2.89
N PRO A 394 -1.25 -13.57 3.05
CA PRO A 394 -0.06 -12.72 2.96
C PRO A 394 0.13 -12.05 1.60
N VAL A 395 -0.19 -12.76 0.51
CA VAL A 395 -0.05 -12.21 -0.85
C VAL A 395 -1.05 -11.06 -1.06
N ALA A 396 -2.32 -11.23 -0.64
CA ALA A 396 -3.33 -10.20 -0.78
C ALA A 396 -3.01 -8.95 0.07
N ILE A 397 -2.53 -9.13 1.31
CA ILE A 397 -2.10 -8.03 2.18
C ILE A 397 -0.94 -7.27 1.52
N MET A 398 0.10 -7.97 1.08
CA MET A 398 1.28 -7.33 0.48
C MET A 398 0.93 -6.55 -0.80
N VAL A 399 0.07 -7.11 -1.68
CA VAL A 399 -0.40 -6.40 -2.88
C VAL A 399 -1.28 -5.21 -2.48
N GLY A 400 -2.15 -5.39 -1.48
CA GLY A 400 -3.05 -4.35 -0.98
C GLY A 400 -2.32 -3.19 -0.32
N THR A 401 -1.36 -3.46 0.57
CA THR A 401 -0.53 -2.41 1.20
C THR A 401 0.36 -1.70 0.20
N GLY A 402 0.92 -2.43 -0.79
CA GLY A 402 1.64 -1.83 -1.89
C GLY A 402 0.78 -0.92 -2.77
N LYS A 403 -0.51 -1.28 -2.98
CA LYS A 403 -1.47 -0.42 -3.69
C LYS A 403 -1.88 0.78 -2.86
N ALA A 404 -2.04 0.62 -1.54
CA ALA A 404 -2.31 1.71 -0.61
C ALA A 404 -1.19 2.76 -0.65
N ALA A 405 0.07 2.33 -0.53
CA ALA A 405 1.23 3.21 -0.57
C ALA A 405 1.34 4.00 -1.88
N GLN A 406 1.05 3.37 -3.04
CA GLN A 406 0.97 4.07 -4.33
C GLN A 406 -0.13 5.15 -4.37
N SER A 407 -1.11 5.07 -3.48
CA SER A 407 -2.18 6.06 -3.35
C SER A 407 -1.92 7.05 -2.19
N GLY A 408 -0.70 7.10 -1.64
CA GLY A 408 -0.36 7.96 -0.51
C GLY A 408 -0.94 7.51 0.82
N ILE A 409 -1.31 6.23 0.96
CA ILE A 409 -1.92 5.65 2.17
C ILE A 409 -0.96 4.62 2.77
N LEU A 410 -0.41 4.89 3.95
CA LEU A 410 0.51 4.00 4.65
C LEU A 410 -0.24 3.23 5.74
N ILE A 411 -0.22 1.91 5.68
CA ILE A 411 -0.90 1.01 6.62
C ILE A 411 0.16 0.28 7.42
N LYS A 412 0.17 0.43 8.74
CA LYS A 412 1.22 -0.15 9.62
C LYS A 412 1.03 -1.62 9.94
N SER A 413 -0.21 -2.14 9.85
CA SER A 413 -0.47 -3.53 10.20
C SER A 413 -1.57 -4.17 9.34
N ALA A 414 -1.49 -5.49 9.18
CA ALA A 414 -2.55 -6.27 8.54
C ALA A 414 -3.83 -6.29 9.40
N GLU A 415 -3.71 -6.12 10.70
CA GLU A 415 -4.85 -6.00 11.62
C GLU A 415 -5.60 -4.69 11.38
N SER A 416 -4.88 -3.56 11.32
CA SER A 416 -5.45 -2.25 10.99
C SER A 416 -6.11 -2.25 9.60
N LEU A 417 -5.50 -2.91 8.60
CA LEU A 417 -6.11 -3.13 7.28
C LEU A 417 -7.44 -3.90 7.39
N GLU A 418 -7.50 -4.97 8.20
CA GLU A 418 -8.72 -5.75 8.38
C GLU A 418 -9.80 -4.96 9.12
N MET A 419 -9.43 -4.26 10.19
CA MET A 419 -10.36 -3.47 10.99
C MET A 419 -10.92 -2.28 10.23
N LEU A 420 -10.09 -1.58 9.45
CA LEU A 420 -10.51 -0.48 8.58
C LEU A 420 -11.60 -0.91 7.58
N GLY A 421 -11.48 -2.11 7.01
CA GLY A 421 -12.50 -2.68 6.11
C GLY A 421 -13.83 -3.00 6.80
N LYS A 422 -13.82 -3.19 8.14
CA LYS A 422 -14.99 -3.45 8.99
C LYS A 422 -15.55 -2.18 9.63
N ALA A 423 -14.94 -1.01 9.41
CA ALA A 423 -15.34 0.26 10.00
C ALA A 423 -16.84 0.55 9.81
N GLN A 424 -17.53 0.84 10.92
CA GLN A 424 -18.96 1.17 10.97
C GLN A 424 -19.17 2.62 11.38
N THR A 425 -18.30 3.15 12.26
CA THR A 425 -18.31 4.54 12.70
C THR A 425 -16.98 5.20 12.36
N VAL A 426 -17.04 6.39 11.75
CA VAL A 426 -15.88 7.23 11.43
C VAL A 426 -16.01 8.53 12.23
N VAL A 427 -15.11 8.71 13.18
CA VAL A 427 -15.03 9.92 14.01
C VAL A 427 -14.00 10.85 13.37
N LEU A 428 -14.43 12.04 13.01
CA LEU A 428 -13.59 13.06 12.38
C LEU A 428 -13.31 14.18 13.39
N ASP A 429 -12.06 14.48 13.63
CA ASP A 429 -11.73 15.76 14.25
C ASP A 429 -12.10 16.92 13.32
N LYS A 430 -12.36 18.10 13.86
CA LYS A 430 -12.69 19.28 13.04
C LYS A 430 -11.42 19.89 12.44
N THR A 431 -10.50 20.33 13.31
CA THR A 431 -9.39 21.22 12.97
C THR A 431 -8.27 20.47 12.25
N GLY A 432 -7.82 20.95 11.07
CA GLY A 432 -6.79 20.29 10.28
C GLY A 432 -7.25 18.99 9.59
N THR A 433 -8.41 18.45 9.98
CA THR A 433 -8.98 17.21 9.40
C THR A 433 -10.13 17.54 8.44
N VAL A 434 -11.27 18.02 8.94
CA VAL A 434 -12.42 18.45 8.11
C VAL A 434 -12.17 19.85 7.53
N THR A 435 -11.42 20.68 8.25
CA THR A 435 -11.01 22.03 7.87
C THR A 435 -9.52 22.08 7.53
N GLU A 436 -9.07 23.21 6.95
CA GLU A 436 -7.66 23.39 6.56
C GLU A 436 -6.71 23.51 7.78
N GLY A 437 -7.25 23.80 8.99
CA GLY A 437 -6.48 24.04 10.20
C GLY A 437 -5.74 25.37 10.22
N ARG A 438 -6.03 26.23 9.26
CA ARG A 438 -5.47 27.57 9.12
C ARG A 438 -6.61 28.57 9.01
N PRO A 439 -6.84 29.40 10.05
CA PRO A 439 -7.83 30.45 9.98
C PRO A 439 -7.54 31.39 8.81
N ARG A 440 -8.59 31.83 8.09
CA ARG A 440 -8.50 32.84 7.02
C ARG A 440 -9.55 33.90 7.24
N VAL A 441 -9.28 35.12 6.77
CA VAL A 441 -10.29 36.19 6.65
C VAL A 441 -11.33 35.80 5.62
N THR A 442 -12.60 35.69 6.04
CA THR A 442 -13.70 35.28 5.16
C THR A 442 -14.60 36.46 4.77
N ASP A 443 -14.76 37.46 5.65
CA ASP A 443 -15.60 38.63 5.41
C ASP A 443 -14.98 39.88 6.06
N ILE A 444 -15.08 41.00 5.39
CA ILE A 444 -14.67 42.31 5.88
C ILE A 444 -15.89 43.20 5.78
N ILE A 445 -16.34 43.76 6.90
CA ILE A 445 -17.51 44.64 6.97
C ILE A 445 -17.07 45.96 7.57
N SER A 446 -16.95 46.97 6.72
CA SER A 446 -16.48 48.31 7.08
C SER A 446 -17.63 49.30 7.35
N ILE A 447 -17.42 50.29 8.23
CA ILE A 447 -18.36 51.36 8.56
C ILE A 447 -17.69 52.71 8.35
N GLY A 448 -18.08 53.39 7.28
CA GLY A 448 -17.59 54.75 6.97
C GLY A 448 -16.13 54.87 6.53
N ILE A 449 -15.52 53.74 6.21
CA ILE A 449 -14.20 53.57 5.59
C ILE A 449 -14.27 52.46 4.54
N THR A 450 -13.24 52.32 3.71
CA THR A 450 -13.18 51.21 2.74
C THR A 450 -12.78 49.89 3.42
N GLU A 451 -13.04 48.75 2.79
CA GLU A 451 -12.60 47.43 3.28
C GLU A 451 -11.07 47.35 3.33
N GLU A 452 -10.37 47.94 2.36
CA GLU A 452 -8.91 47.98 2.32
C GLU A 452 -8.31 48.79 3.47
N GLU A 453 -8.94 49.94 3.79
CA GLU A 453 -8.54 50.75 4.95
C GLU A 453 -8.77 50.01 6.27
N LEU A 454 -9.90 49.29 6.42
CA LEU A 454 -10.17 48.49 7.59
C LEU A 454 -9.14 47.37 7.73
N LEU A 455 -8.83 46.64 6.63
CA LEU A 455 -7.84 45.58 6.61
C LEU A 455 -6.44 46.11 6.91
N HIS A 456 -6.06 47.28 6.35
CA HIS A 456 -4.80 47.96 6.62
C HIS A 456 -4.63 48.27 8.12
N VAL A 457 -5.65 48.90 8.72
CA VAL A 457 -5.65 49.21 10.15
C VAL A 457 -5.54 47.95 10.98
N ALA A 458 -6.37 46.93 10.67
CA ALA A 458 -6.40 45.68 11.37
C ALA A 458 -5.05 44.95 11.32
N ALA A 459 -4.47 44.77 10.13
CA ALA A 459 -3.19 44.13 9.94
C ALA A 459 -2.02 44.87 10.61
N SER A 460 -2.05 46.22 10.58
CA SER A 460 -1.03 47.04 11.23
C SER A 460 -1.03 46.89 12.73
N VAL A 461 -2.20 46.85 13.41
CA VAL A 461 -2.30 46.69 14.87
C VAL A 461 -2.14 45.27 15.33
N GLU A 462 -2.47 44.29 14.51
CA GLU A 462 -2.32 42.87 14.80
C GLU A 462 -0.91 42.33 14.50
N LYS A 463 -0.08 43.07 13.76
CA LYS A 463 1.28 42.66 13.39
C LYS A 463 2.17 42.24 14.57
N PRO A 464 2.14 42.94 15.72
CA PRO A 464 2.93 42.53 16.91
C PRO A 464 2.33 41.32 17.66
N SER A 465 1.13 40.86 17.35
CA SER A 465 0.43 39.77 18.02
C SER A 465 0.81 38.41 17.42
N GLU A 466 1.08 37.46 18.29
CA GLU A 466 1.34 36.05 17.91
C GLU A 466 0.07 35.20 17.84
N HIS A 467 -1.12 35.79 17.97
CA HIS A 467 -2.37 35.05 17.97
C HIS A 467 -2.69 34.50 16.58
N PRO A 468 -3.21 33.25 16.43
CA PRO A 468 -3.53 32.66 15.10
C PRO A 468 -4.47 33.50 14.23
N LEU A 469 -5.38 34.27 14.84
CA LEU A 469 -6.29 35.17 14.14
C LEU A 469 -5.54 36.37 13.53
N SER A 470 -4.51 36.86 14.21
CA SER A 470 -3.65 37.95 13.73
C SER A 470 -2.85 37.55 12.51
N VAL A 471 -2.35 36.31 12.50
CA VAL A 471 -1.67 35.74 11.33
C VAL A 471 -2.60 35.72 10.10
N ALA A 472 -3.86 35.32 10.28
CA ALA A 472 -4.86 35.31 9.21
C ALA A 472 -5.12 36.69 8.63
N ILE A 473 -5.19 37.72 9.48
CA ILE A 473 -5.38 39.12 9.05
C ILE A 473 -4.12 39.63 8.32
N GLY A 474 -2.93 39.29 8.83
CA GLY A 474 -1.67 39.65 8.19
C GLY A 474 -1.54 39.05 6.79
N GLN A 475 -1.87 37.77 6.63
CA GLN A 475 -1.87 37.08 5.33
C GLN A 475 -2.86 37.73 4.33
N ALA A 476 -4.07 38.08 4.79
CA ALA A 476 -5.06 38.72 3.94
C ALA A 476 -4.60 40.13 3.48
N ALA A 477 -3.79 40.82 4.27
CA ALA A 477 -3.19 42.10 3.89
C ALA A 477 -2.02 41.92 2.90
N GLU A 478 -1.19 40.90 3.08
CA GLU A 478 -0.12 40.52 2.13
C GLU A 478 -0.69 40.11 0.76
N GLU A 479 -1.75 39.31 0.72
CA GLU A 479 -2.45 38.90 -0.52
C GLU A 479 -3.00 40.10 -1.31
N ARG A 480 -3.31 41.22 -0.61
CA ARG A 480 -3.76 42.49 -1.24
C ARG A 480 -2.64 43.49 -1.40
N GLU A 481 -1.38 43.12 -1.18
CA GLU A 481 -0.18 43.94 -1.32
C GLU A 481 -0.24 45.24 -0.49
N LEU A 482 -0.89 45.20 0.70
CA LEU A 482 -1.06 46.39 1.56
C LEU A 482 0.22 46.66 2.38
N ALA A 483 0.76 47.90 2.25
CA ALA A 483 1.88 48.33 3.08
C ALA A 483 1.40 48.63 4.51
N LEU A 484 1.96 47.94 5.52
CA LEU A 484 1.54 48.13 6.91
C LEU A 484 2.23 49.30 7.59
N SER A 485 1.49 50.05 8.40
CA SER A 485 2.00 51.22 9.18
C SER A 485 2.61 50.75 10.51
N PRO A 486 3.67 51.42 11.03
CA PRO A 486 4.22 51.14 12.33
C PRO A 486 3.23 51.52 13.45
N VAL A 487 3.11 50.68 14.50
CA VAL A 487 2.27 50.95 15.66
C VAL A 487 3.13 51.18 16.92
N THR A 488 2.61 51.98 17.88
CA THR A 488 3.22 52.19 19.15
C THR A 488 2.24 51.76 20.26
N ASP A 489 2.74 51.69 21.51
CA ASP A 489 1.94 51.40 22.70
C ASP A 489 1.07 50.13 22.63
N PHE A 490 1.57 49.07 21.95
CA PHE A 490 0.85 47.82 21.81
C PHE A 490 0.65 47.15 23.16
N THR A 491 -0.60 46.83 23.49
CA THR A 491 -0.98 46.14 24.72
C THR A 491 -2.02 45.08 24.43
N ALA A 492 -1.71 43.81 24.76
CA ALA A 492 -2.66 42.71 24.71
C ALA A 492 -3.39 42.56 26.07
N VAL A 493 -4.71 42.42 25.99
CA VAL A 493 -5.58 42.22 27.14
C VAL A 493 -6.57 41.08 26.89
N PRO A 494 -7.17 40.49 27.93
CA PRO A 494 -8.15 39.44 27.73
C PRO A 494 -9.29 39.86 26.82
N GLY A 495 -9.39 39.21 25.63
CA GLY A 495 -10.43 39.44 24.64
C GLY A 495 -10.11 40.48 23.58
N GLY A 496 -8.92 41.12 23.61
CA GLY A 496 -8.54 42.08 22.56
C GLY A 496 -7.17 42.72 22.77
N ILE A 497 -6.85 43.66 21.88
CA ILE A 497 -5.61 44.44 21.87
C ILE A 497 -5.92 45.93 21.74
N CYS A 498 -5.02 46.75 22.24
CA CYS A 498 -5.01 48.17 22.04
C CYS A 498 -3.63 48.59 21.53
N ALA A 499 -3.57 49.46 20.52
CA ALA A 499 -2.32 50.05 19.99
C ALA A 499 -2.57 51.47 19.46
N ASN A 500 -1.52 52.25 19.33
CA ASN A 500 -1.59 53.58 18.77
C ASN A 500 -1.12 53.52 17.28
N LEU A 501 -2.01 53.96 16.39
CA LEU A 501 -1.74 54.03 14.94
C LEU A 501 -1.96 55.45 14.48
N ASP A 502 -0.94 56.12 13.95
CA ASP A 502 -0.98 57.49 13.45
C ASP A 502 -1.49 58.52 14.48
N GLY A 503 -1.16 58.28 15.80
CA GLY A 503 -1.55 59.16 16.88
C GLY A 503 -2.97 58.96 17.42
N ALA A 504 -3.70 57.96 16.95
CA ALA A 504 -5.03 57.58 17.41
C ALA A 504 -5.01 56.17 18.03
N ALA A 505 -5.74 56.00 19.14
CA ALA A 505 -5.89 54.69 19.80
C ALA A 505 -6.80 53.78 18.96
N ILE A 506 -6.32 52.60 18.63
CA ILE A 506 -7.09 51.56 17.96
C ILE A 506 -7.36 50.42 18.92
N TYR A 507 -8.59 50.01 19.01
CA TYR A 507 -9.06 48.87 19.79
C TYR A 507 -9.48 47.77 18.85
N ALA A 508 -8.96 46.57 19.07
CA ALA A 508 -9.32 45.38 18.27
C ALA A 508 -9.65 44.23 19.22
N GLY A 509 -10.74 43.48 19.00
CA GLY A 509 -11.10 42.35 19.87
C GLY A 509 -12.53 41.84 19.71
N ASN A 510 -12.97 41.05 20.69
CA ASN A 510 -14.30 40.47 20.71
C ASN A 510 -15.37 41.49 21.20
N LEU A 511 -16.65 41.12 21.14
CA LEU A 511 -17.76 41.94 21.58
C LEU A 511 -17.65 42.37 23.05
N ASP A 512 -17.22 41.47 23.95
CA ASP A 512 -17.09 41.78 25.36
C ASP A 512 -16.00 42.87 25.62
N TYR A 513 -14.91 42.80 24.85
CA TYR A 513 -13.86 43.81 24.92
C TYR A 513 -14.33 45.16 24.42
N MET A 514 -15.05 45.19 23.30
CA MET A 514 -15.64 46.46 22.78
C MET A 514 -16.61 47.09 23.79
N THR A 515 -17.45 46.27 24.42
CA THR A 515 -18.40 46.73 25.46
C THR A 515 -17.66 47.30 26.69
N ARG A 516 -16.57 46.68 27.11
CA ARG A 516 -15.72 47.19 28.22
C ARG A 516 -15.04 48.51 27.85
N CYS A 517 -14.70 48.69 26.60
CA CYS A 517 -14.13 49.97 26.09
C CYS A 517 -15.17 51.03 25.80
N GLY A 518 -16.48 50.77 26.03
CA GLY A 518 -17.57 51.72 25.80
C GLY A 518 -17.87 51.99 24.32
N ILE A 519 -17.51 51.11 23.41
CA ILE A 519 -17.70 51.20 21.96
C ILE A 519 -19.07 50.65 21.59
N ASP A 520 -19.91 51.44 20.93
CA ASP A 520 -21.22 51.01 20.44
C ASP A 520 -21.08 50.14 19.18
N THR A 521 -21.51 48.88 19.31
CA THR A 521 -21.49 47.87 18.23
C THR A 521 -22.89 47.56 17.71
N SER A 522 -23.91 48.27 18.12
CA SER A 522 -25.31 47.97 17.80
C SER A 522 -25.59 47.94 16.29
N SER A 523 -24.91 48.79 15.52
CA SER A 523 -25.07 48.92 14.05
C SER A 523 -24.71 47.64 13.25
N ILE A 524 -23.88 46.74 13.82
CA ILE A 524 -23.43 45.52 13.14
C ILE A 524 -23.74 44.24 13.95
N SER A 525 -24.52 44.32 15.02
CA SER A 525 -24.85 43.22 15.92
C SER A 525 -25.52 42.05 15.18
N ASP A 526 -26.54 42.32 14.32
CA ASP A 526 -27.28 41.32 13.58
C ASP A 526 -26.38 40.61 12.55
N THR A 527 -25.47 41.37 11.94
CA THR A 527 -24.49 40.82 10.99
C THR A 527 -23.49 39.92 11.69
N ALA A 528 -22.96 40.38 12.84
CA ALA A 528 -22.05 39.56 13.66
C ALA A 528 -22.71 38.28 14.15
N GLN A 529 -23.98 38.32 14.58
CA GLN A 529 -24.73 37.12 14.97
C GLN A 529 -24.92 36.15 13.78
N THR A 530 -25.18 36.70 12.59
CA THR A 530 -25.30 35.88 11.37
C THR A 530 -23.99 35.19 11.04
N LEU A 531 -22.86 35.88 11.11
CA LEU A 531 -21.53 35.31 10.94
C LEU A 531 -21.20 34.25 12.01
N ALA A 532 -21.55 34.52 13.27
CA ALA A 532 -21.38 33.54 14.36
C ALA A 532 -22.22 32.27 14.11
N ARG A 533 -23.47 32.40 13.60
CA ARG A 533 -24.28 31.23 13.19
C ARG A 533 -23.70 30.46 12.04
N GLN A 534 -22.85 31.08 11.23
CA GLN A 534 -22.08 30.43 10.15
C GLN A 534 -20.77 29.81 10.65
N GLY A 535 -20.47 29.86 11.94
CA GLY A 535 -19.25 29.32 12.54
C GLY A 535 -18.02 30.23 12.38
N LYS A 536 -18.20 31.50 12.07
CA LYS A 536 -17.12 32.49 11.91
C LYS A 536 -16.89 33.26 13.18
N THR A 537 -15.64 33.63 13.48
CA THR A 537 -15.25 34.46 14.59
C THR A 537 -15.17 35.92 14.15
N ALA A 538 -16.02 36.77 14.69
CA ALA A 538 -16.03 38.18 14.42
C ALA A 538 -15.07 38.95 15.34
N LEU A 539 -14.11 39.67 14.77
CA LEU A 539 -13.20 40.59 15.43
C LEU A 539 -13.61 42.02 15.09
N TYR A 540 -13.88 42.82 16.08
CA TYR A 540 -14.28 44.24 15.94
C TYR A 540 -13.06 45.13 15.98
N PHE A 541 -13.10 46.21 15.19
CA PHE A 541 -12.05 47.21 15.14
C PHE A 541 -12.67 48.63 15.34
N ALA A 542 -12.07 49.39 16.20
CA ALA A 542 -12.52 50.72 16.49
C ALA A 542 -11.34 51.71 16.64
N ARG A 543 -11.54 52.96 16.20
CA ARG A 543 -10.60 54.06 16.41
C ARG A 543 -11.19 55.01 17.45
N GLU A 544 -10.50 55.14 18.57
CA GLU A 544 -11.00 55.82 19.78
C GLU A 544 -12.38 55.29 20.21
N SER A 545 -13.45 56.08 20.11
CA SER A 545 -14.82 55.68 20.44
C SER A 545 -15.68 55.31 19.22
N ARG A 546 -15.08 55.35 17.99
CA ARG A 546 -15.81 55.10 16.73
C ARG A 546 -15.53 53.72 16.21
N LEU A 547 -16.58 52.95 16.03
CA LEU A 547 -16.48 51.63 15.38
C LEU A 547 -16.11 51.80 13.89
N LEU A 548 -15.06 51.09 13.42
CA LEU A 548 -14.61 51.07 12.03
C LEU A 548 -15.23 49.91 11.25
N GLY A 549 -15.54 48.80 11.95
CA GLY A 549 -16.12 47.62 11.33
C GLY A 549 -15.76 46.35 12.06
N LEU A 550 -15.99 45.19 11.40
CA LEU A 550 -15.57 43.89 11.85
C LEU A 550 -14.92 43.09 10.73
N ILE A 551 -14.01 42.20 11.09
CA ILE A 551 -13.39 41.21 10.21
C ILE A 551 -13.76 39.84 10.76
N ALA A 552 -14.36 38.98 9.91
CA ALA A 552 -14.67 37.61 10.25
C ALA A 552 -13.55 36.69 9.81
N VAL A 553 -13.11 35.86 10.74
CA VAL A 553 -12.08 34.85 10.53
C VAL A 553 -12.67 33.46 10.80
N ALA A 554 -12.43 32.52 9.92
CA ALA A 554 -12.87 31.14 10.13
C ALA A 554 -11.83 30.15 9.59
N ASP A 555 -11.84 28.95 10.20
CA ASP A 555 -11.13 27.81 9.67
C ASP A 555 -11.99 27.16 8.55
N VAL A 556 -11.50 27.24 7.34
CA VAL A 556 -12.27 26.90 6.14
C VAL A 556 -12.37 25.37 5.95
N VAL A 557 -13.58 24.90 5.60
CA VAL A 557 -13.80 23.48 5.27
C VAL A 557 -13.05 23.12 3.99
N LYS A 558 -12.31 22.01 3.99
CA LYS A 558 -11.62 21.51 2.81
C LYS A 558 -12.59 21.22 1.67
N PRO A 559 -12.22 21.47 0.42
CA PRO A 559 -13.14 21.33 -0.74
C PRO A 559 -13.73 19.93 -0.92
N ASP A 560 -12.98 18.88 -0.54
CA ASP A 560 -13.35 17.48 -0.68
C ASP A 560 -14.13 16.91 0.52
N SER A 561 -14.17 17.64 1.67
CA SER A 561 -14.76 17.15 2.92
C SER A 561 -16.22 16.74 2.79
N ALA A 562 -17.06 17.59 2.19
CA ALA A 562 -18.48 17.31 2.04
C ALA A 562 -18.74 16.09 1.12
N ALA A 563 -17.98 15.97 0.02
CA ALA A 563 -18.07 14.83 -0.90
C ALA A 563 -17.61 13.52 -0.24
N ALA A 564 -16.50 13.57 0.51
CA ALA A 564 -15.98 12.42 1.24
C ALA A 564 -16.95 11.93 2.31
N ILE A 565 -17.47 12.83 3.13
CA ILE A 565 -18.46 12.51 4.19
C ILE A 565 -19.74 11.92 3.59
N LYS A 566 -20.25 12.50 2.51
CA LYS A 566 -21.42 11.97 1.79
C LYS A 566 -21.17 10.53 1.34
N THR A 567 -20.03 10.26 0.71
CA THR A 567 -19.67 8.93 0.21
C THR A 567 -19.49 7.91 1.34
N LEU A 568 -18.87 8.31 2.46
CA LEU A 568 -18.76 7.44 3.64
C LEU A 568 -20.12 7.04 4.19
N ARG A 569 -21.09 7.97 4.24
CA ARG A 569 -22.46 7.69 4.67
C ARG A 569 -23.22 6.80 3.68
N GLU A 570 -23.11 7.04 2.39
CA GLU A 570 -23.73 6.22 1.33
C GLU A 570 -23.21 4.78 1.35
N THR A 571 -21.97 4.56 1.79
CA THR A 571 -21.39 3.22 1.98
C THR A 571 -21.79 2.57 3.31
N GLY A 572 -22.73 3.17 4.07
CA GLY A 572 -23.34 2.61 5.28
C GLY A 572 -22.55 2.86 6.55
N ARG A 573 -21.63 3.84 6.58
CA ARG A 573 -20.89 4.24 7.77
C ARG A 573 -21.57 5.42 8.47
N GLU A 574 -21.59 5.41 9.79
CA GLU A 574 -21.94 6.58 10.58
C GLU A 574 -20.73 7.52 10.64
N VAL A 575 -20.95 8.81 10.39
CA VAL A 575 -19.91 9.85 10.52
C VAL A 575 -20.25 10.73 11.70
N VAL A 576 -19.29 10.90 12.62
CA VAL A 576 -19.38 11.70 13.85
C VAL A 576 -18.35 12.82 13.80
N LEU A 577 -18.77 14.06 14.01
CA LEU A 577 -17.85 15.19 14.15
C LEU A 577 -17.50 15.38 15.62
N LEU A 578 -16.21 15.38 15.93
CA LEU A 578 -15.68 15.59 17.29
C LEU A 578 -14.89 16.90 17.31
N THR A 579 -15.19 17.82 18.24
CA THR A 579 -14.52 19.12 18.30
C THR A 579 -14.53 19.73 19.71
N GLY A 580 -13.51 20.53 20.00
CA GLY A 580 -13.46 21.39 21.19
C GLY A 580 -14.27 22.67 21.09
N ASP A 581 -14.78 23.01 19.90
CA ASP A 581 -15.58 24.23 19.68
C ASP A 581 -16.91 24.19 20.42
N ASN A 582 -17.53 25.38 20.56
CA ASN A 582 -18.88 25.49 21.06
C ASN A 582 -19.91 24.81 20.13
N GLU A 583 -21.05 24.45 20.70
CA GLU A 583 -22.12 23.74 20.01
C GLU A 583 -22.60 24.44 18.73
N THR A 584 -22.71 25.80 18.76
CA THR A 584 -23.20 26.60 17.62
C THR A 584 -22.27 26.49 16.41
N THR A 585 -20.96 26.66 16.62
CA THR A 585 -19.94 26.53 15.57
C THR A 585 -19.85 25.11 15.06
N ALA A 586 -19.86 24.13 15.96
CA ALA A 586 -19.81 22.70 15.60
C ALA A 586 -21.01 22.27 14.73
N GLN A 587 -22.21 22.72 15.08
CA GLN A 587 -23.45 22.49 14.30
C GLN A 587 -23.44 23.20 12.95
N ALA A 588 -22.85 24.40 12.85
CA ALA A 588 -22.71 25.09 11.57
C ALA A 588 -21.84 24.31 10.58
N ILE A 589 -20.68 23.88 11.02
CA ILE A 589 -19.76 23.05 10.20
C ILE A 589 -20.42 21.71 9.84
N ALA A 590 -21.06 21.03 10.82
CA ALA A 590 -21.73 19.76 10.58
C ALA A 590 -22.82 19.86 9.49
N ARG A 591 -23.62 20.95 9.48
CA ARG A 591 -24.61 21.18 8.42
C ARG A 591 -23.96 21.39 7.07
N GLN A 592 -22.86 22.15 7.03
CA GLN A 592 -22.13 22.45 5.78
C GLN A 592 -21.57 21.17 5.15
N VAL A 593 -21.05 20.24 5.96
CA VAL A 593 -20.44 18.99 5.46
C VAL A 593 -21.40 17.81 5.47
N GLY A 594 -22.63 17.95 6.00
CA GLY A 594 -23.66 16.92 6.00
C GLY A 594 -23.49 15.85 7.09
N VAL A 595 -22.86 16.18 8.22
CA VAL A 595 -22.76 15.29 9.41
C VAL A 595 -23.98 15.47 10.30
N SER A 596 -24.55 14.36 10.79
CA SER A 596 -25.75 14.38 11.65
C SER A 596 -25.46 14.24 13.14
N ARG A 597 -24.34 13.63 13.51
CA ARG A 597 -23.95 13.43 14.92
C ARG A 597 -22.72 14.26 15.25
N VAL A 598 -22.86 15.16 16.22
CA VAL A 598 -21.81 16.09 16.66
C VAL A 598 -21.54 15.86 18.14
N ILE A 599 -20.27 15.88 18.55
CA ILE A 599 -19.82 15.90 19.94
C ILE A 599 -18.94 17.13 20.08
N ALA A 600 -19.52 18.19 20.64
CA ALA A 600 -18.89 19.50 20.82
C ALA A 600 -18.32 19.69 22.23
N GLN A 601 -17.53 20.75 22.45
CA GLN A 601 -16.94 21.15 23.73
C GLN A 601 -16.11 20.06 24.42
N VAL A 602 -15.41 19.25 23.62
CA VAL A 602 -14.58 18.14 24.12
C VAL A 602 -13.15 18.62 24.35
N LEU A 603 -12.67 18.48 25.56
CA LEU A 603 -11.26 18.77 25.86
C LEU A 603 -10.34 17.75 25.20
N PRO A 604 -9.10 18.11 24.84
CA PRO A 604 -8.15 17.18 24.23
C PRO A 604 -7.96 15.87 25.01
N THR A 605 -7.94 15.95 26.34
CA THR A 605 -7.85 14.81 27.26
C THR A 605 -9.05 13.87 27.20
N ASP A 606 -10.22 14.37 26.86
CA ASP A 606 -11.48 13.63 26.89
C ASP A 606 -11.86 13.00 25.55
N LYS A 607 -11.16 13.37 24.46
CA LYS A 607 -11.39 12.80 23.13
C LYS A 607 -11.28 11.26 23.11
N ALA A 608 -10.30 10.70 23.82
CA ALA A 608 -10.15 9.24 23.96
C ALA A 608 -11.34 8.58 24.66
N ALA A 609 -11.90 9.21 25.69
CA ALA A 609 -13.09 8.72 26.39
C ALA A 609 -14.34 8.75 25.50
N CYS A 610 -14.46 9.76 24.63
CA CYS A 610 -15.55 9.83 23.63
C CYS A 610 -15.45 8.67 22.63
N VAL A 611 -14.26 8.35 22.13
CA VAL A 611 -14.03 7.22 21.23
C VAL A 611 -14.37 5.91 21.95
N GLU A 612 -13.93 5.73 23.19
CA GLU A 612 -14.26 4.53 23.99
C GLU A 612 -15.77 4.36 24.19
N LYS A 613 -16.51 5.45 24.38
CA LYS A 613 -17.97 5.41 24.50
C LYS A 613 -18.63 4.90 23.21
N LEU A 614 -18.16 5.35 22.06
CA LEU A 614 -18.65 4.88 20.76
C LEU A 614 -18.32 3.41 20.52
N GLN A 615 -17.14 2.94 20.91
CA GLN A 615 -16.76 1.52 20.85
C GLN A 615 -17.66 0.64 21.74
N LYS A 616 -18.09 1.13 22.91
CA LYS A 616 -19.02 0.41 23.79
C LYS A 616 -20.42 0.25 23.19
N GLU A 617 -20.77 1.01 22.14
CA GLU A 617 -21.97 0.76 21.34
C GLU A 617 -21.85 -0.51 20.45
N GLY A 618 -20.72 -1.22 20.52
CA GLY A 618 -20.45 -2.47 19.80
C GLY A 618 -20.08 -2.30 18.34
N ARG A 619 -19.66 -1.10 17.93
CA ARG A 619 -19.30 -0.75 16.55
C ARG A 619 -17.79 -0.58 16.40
N CYS A 620 -17.25 -1.08 15.28
CA CYS A 620 -15.86 -0.82 14.91
C CYS A 620 -15.69 0.67 14.57
N THR A 621 -14.90 1.37 15.39
CA THR A 621 -14.74 2.83 15.38
C THR A 621 -13.37 3.23 14.84
N VAL A 622 -13.37 4.07 13.83
CA VAL A 622 -12.17 4.70 13.24
C VAL A 622 -12.11 6.13 13.73
N MET A 623 -10.97 6.57 14.27
CA MET A 623 -10.69 7.98 14.59
C MET A 623 -9.76 8.58 13.53
N VAL A 624 -10.10 9.78 13.07
CA VAL A 624 -9.29 10.55 12.11
C VAL A 624 -8.93 11.90 12.70
N GLY A 625 -7.65 12.23 12.71
CA GLY A 625 -7.13 13.49 13.27
C GLY A 625 -5.78 13.87 12.66
N ASP A 626 -5.24 15.02 13.05
CA ASP A 626 -3.92 15.52 12.60
C ASP A 626 -2.73 14.91 13.38
N GLY A 627 -3.01 14.19 14.46
CA GLY A 627 -2.03 13.47 15.28
C GLY A 627 -1.40 14.27 16.44
N ILE A 628 -1.41 15.58 16.42
CA ILE A 628 -0.75 16.40 17.46
C ILE A 628 -1.58 16.39 18.75
N ASN A 629 -2.85 16.76 18.64
CA ASN A 629 -3.77 16.84 19.77
C ASN A 629 -4.61 15.58 19.95
N ASP A 630 -4.65 14.72 18.94
CA ASP A 630 -5.53 13.57 18.85
C ASP A 630 -4.83 12.24 19.13
N ALA A 631 -3.51 12.24 19.37
CA ALA A 631 -2.72 11.03 19.57
C ALA A 631 -3.33 10.02 20.58
N PRO A 632 -3.85 10.44 21.75
CA PRO A 632 -4.52 9.50 22.67
C PRO A 632 -5.81 8.91 22.10
N ALA A 633 -6.59 9.69 21.33
CA ALA A 633 -7.83 9.24 20.71
C ALA A 633 -7.57 8.30 19.52
N LEU A 634 -6.54 8.60 18.70
CA LEU A 634 -6.06 7.74 17.62
C LEU A 634 -5.62 6.38 18.14
N ALA A 635 -4.79 6.37 19.19
CA ALA A 635 -4.31 5.14 19.82
C ALA A 635 -5.43 4.33 20.51
N ARG A 636 -6.52 4.97 20.94
CA ARG A 636 -7.66 4.30 21.61
C ARG A 636 -8.66 3.69 20.65
N ALA A 637 -8.79 4.22 19.44
CA ALA A 637 -9.71 3.73 18.41
C ALA A 637 -9.38 2.29 18.00
N ASP A 638 -10.32 1.62 17.31
CA ASP A 638 -10.04 0.32 16.67
C ASP A 638 -9.07 0.48 15.51
N VAL A 639 -9.10 1.66 14.85
CA VAL A 639 -8.09 2.11 13.88
C VAL A 639 -7.94 3.62 13.99
N GLY A 640 -6.73 4.10 14.26
CA GLY A 640 -6.38 5.51 14.20
C GLY A 640 -5.84 5.89 12.82
N LEU A 641 -6.41 6.92 12.18
CA LEU A 641 -5.93 7.50 10.94
C LEU A 641 -5.37 8.90 11.18
N ALA A 642 -4.09 9.11 10.88
CA ALA A 642 -3.49 10.44 10.82
C ALA A 642 -3.59 11.01 9.42
N ILE A 643 -4.01 12.29 9.29
CA ILE A 643 -4.14 12.99 8.02
C ILE A 643 -3.05 14.06 7.90
N GLY A 644 -2.36 14.11 6.75
CA GLY A 644 -1.27 15.06 6.51
C GLY A 644 0.01 14.68 7.27
N ALA A 645 0.90 13.92 6.69
CA ALA A 645 2.10 13.33 7.28
C ALA A 645 3.20 14.36 7.67
N GLY A 646 2.81 15.49 8.26
CA GLY A 646 3.75 16.56 8.62
C GLY A 646 4.49 16.38 9.96
N THR A 647 4.05 15.46 10.83
CA THR A 647 4.66 15.29 12.16
C THR A 647 5.01 13.85 12.48
N ASP A 648 6.18 13.64 13.08
CA ASP A 648 6.62 12.32 13.53
C ASP A 648 5.65 11.71 14.57
N ILE A 649 4.99 12.56 15.37
CA ILE A 649 3.98 12.16 16.37
C ILE A 649 2.76 11.53 15.70
N ALA A 650 2.28 12.10 14.59
CA ALA A 650 1.16 11.55 13.83
C ALA A 650 1.52 10.17 13.25
N ILE A 651 2.72 10.06 12.67
CA ILE A 651 3.22 8.79 12.15
C ILE A 651 3.35 7.76 13.27
N GLU A 652 3.78 8.12 14.48
CA GLU A 652 3.98 7.18 15.56
C GLU A 652 2.65 6.69 16.19
N SER A 653 1.68 7.58 16.33
CA SER A 653 0.43 7.34 17.09
C SER A 653 -0.68 6.65 16.29
N ALA A 654 -0.70 6.80 14.95
CA ALA A 654 -1.77 6.27 14.12
C ALA A 654 -1.43 4.88 13.55
N ASP A 655 -2.46 4.08 13.25
CA ASP A 655 -2.36 2.79 12.56
C ASP A 655 -2.25 2.94 11.05
N VAL A 656 -2.85 4.02 10.52
CA VAL A 656 -2.84 4.36 9.10
C VAL A 656 -2.47 5.83 8.96
N VAL A 657 -1.56 6.15 8.04
CA VAL A 657 -1.13 7.51 7.76
C VAL A 657 -1.52 7.89 6.33
N LEU A 658 -2.25 8.98 6.20
CA LEU A 658 -2.63 9.58 4.92
C LEU A 658 -1.61 10.67 4.60
N MET A 659 -0.81 10.46 3.55
CA MET A 659 0.28 11.37 3.17
C MET A 659 -0.25 12.74 2.70
N ARG A 660 -1.43 12.74 2.09
CA ARG A 660 -2.12 13.95 1.65
C ARG A 660 -3.05 14.49 2.73
N SER A 661 -3.28 15.79 2.70
CA SER A 661 -4.27 16.44 3.57
C SER A 661 -5.70 16.39 2.98
N SER A 662 -6.07 15.28 2.36
CA SER A 662 -7.36 15.07 1.69
C SER A 662 -8.26 14.12 2.48
N LEU A 663 -9.49 14.53 2.76
CA LEU A 663 -10.48 13.68 3.43
C LEU A 663 -10.95 12.53 2.52
N TRP A 664 -10.82 12.68 1.20
CA TRP A 664 -11.14 11.65 0.22
C TRP A 664 -10.27 10.40 0.35
N ASP A 665 -9.06 10.54 0.89
CA ASP A 665 -8.17 9.41 1.13
C ASP A 665 -8.72 8.42 2.17
N ILE A 666 -9.58 8.85 3.08
CA ILE A 666 -10.30 7.97 4.01
C ILE A 666 -11.26 7.06 3.24
N VAL A 667 -11.97 7.61 2.25
CA VAL A 667 -12.85 6.83 1.36
C VAL A 667 -12.03 5.81 0.61
N THR A 668 -10.92 6.24 0.01
CA THR A 668 -10.00 5.37 -0.74
C THR A 668 -9.42 4.27 0.15
N ALA A 669 -8.94 4.60 1.34
CA ALA A 669 -8.38 3.65 2.31
C ALA A 669 -9.40 2.58 2.74
N THR A 670 -10.64 3.01 3.07
CA THR A 670 -11.69 2.10 3.52
C THR A 670 -12.19 1.19 2.39
N GLU A 671 -12.31 1.68 1.16
CA GLU A 671 -12.75 0.87 0.02
C GLU A 671 -11.64 -0.08 -0.46
N LEU A 672 -10.38 0.35 -0.45
CA LEU A 672 -9.25 -0.55 -0.72
C LEU A 672 -9.17 -1.67 0.31
N SER A 673 -9.31 -1.34 1.59
CA SER A 673 -9.35 -2.33 2.67
C SER A 673 -10.47 -3.36 2.46
N ARG A 674 -11.70 -2.92 2.11
CA ARG A 674 -12.81 -3.82 1.77
C ARG A 674 -12.47 -4.73 0.59
N ALA A 675 -11.84 -4.18 -0.45
CA ALA A 675 -11.43 -4.94 -1.63
C ALA A 675 -10.39 -6.02 -1.27
N VAL A 676 -9.40 -5.69 -0.44
CA VAL A 676 -8.40 -6.64 0.05
C VAL A 676 -9.03 -7.76 0.87
N ILE A 677 -9.92 -7.42 1.83
CA ILE A 677 -10.59 -8.42 2.66
C ILE A 677 -11.51 -9.33 1.83
N ARG A 678 -12.20 -8.78 0.84
CA ARG A 678 -12.99 -9.59 -0.12
C ARG A 678 -12.08 -10.56 -0.87
N ASN A 679 -10.96 -10.09 -1.39
CA ASN A 679 -9.98 -10.92 -2.09
C ASN A 679 -9.41 -12.04 -1.21
N ILE A 680 -9.10 -11.75 0.07
CA ILE A 680 -8.67 -12.76 1.04
C ILE A 680 -9.76 -13.82 1.23
N ARG A 681 -11.02 -13.43 1.40
CA ARG A 681 -12.14 -14.38 1.55
C ARG A 681 -12.33 -15.26 0.31
N GLU A 682 -12.22 -14.67 -0.88
CA GLU A 682 -12.25 -15.40 -2.15
C GLU A 682 -11.11 -16.43 -2.22
N ASN A 683 -9.89 -16.01 -1.88
CA ASN A 683 -8.72 -16.89 -1.86
C ASN A 683 -8.88 -18.04 -0.88
N LEU A 684 -9.36 -17.77 0.34
CA LEU A 684 -9.64 -18.79 1.34
C LEU A 684 -10.75 -19.74 0.89
N PHE A 685 -11.83 -19.24 0.31
CA PHE A 685 -12.92 -20.06 -0.23
C PHE A 685 -12.38 -21.05 -1.28
N TRP A 686 -11.64 -20.57 -2.27
CA TRP A 686 -11.05 -21.45 -3.29
C TRP A 686 -10.05 -22.45 -2.73
N ALA A 687 -9.24 -22.03 -1.75
CA ALA A 687 -8.29 -22.93 -1.09
C ALA A 687 -8.96 -24.08 -0.30
N PHE A 688 -10.17 -23.84 0.25
CA PHE A 688 -10.91 -24.85 1.02
C PHE A 688 -11.85 -25.69 0.17
N ILE A 689 -12.64 -25.10 -0.72
CA ILE A 689 -13.67 -25.84 -1.49
C ILE A 689 -13.04 -26.93 -2.35
N TYR A 690 -11.87 -26.65 -2.87
CA TYR A 690 -11.10 -27.56 -3.67
C TYR A 690 -10.72 -28.85 -2.90
N ASN A 691 -10.24 -28.70 -1.65
CA ASN A 691 -9.95 -29.84 -0.78
C ASN A 691 -11.23 -30.53 -0.29
N ALA A 692 -12.29 -29.78 0.03
CA ALA A 692 -13.57 -30.32 0.48
C ALA A 692 -14.24 -31.24 -0.54
N ILE A 693 -14.07 -30.92 -1.84
CA ILE A 693 -14.57 -31.79 -2.93
C ILE A 693 -13.56 -32.89 -3.26
N GLY A 694 -12.27 -32.56 -3.30
CA GLY A 694 -11.20 -33.46 -3.71
C GLY A 694 -10.98 -34.65 -2.77
N ILE A 695 -11.03 -34.42 -1.45
CA ILE A 695 -10.80 -35.48 -0.45
C ILE A 695 -11.84 -36.63 -0.54
N PRO A 696 -13.17 -36.39 -0.57
CA PRO A 696 -14.16 -37.45 -0.76
C PRO A 696 -13.99 -38.22 -2.08
N VAL A 697 -13.70 -37.49 -3.18
CA VAL A 697 -13.47 -38.12 -4.48
C VAL A 697 -12.22 -39.02 -4.43
N ALA A 698 -11.12 -38.51 -3.83
CA ALA A 698 -9.89 -39.26 -3.63
C ALA A 698 -10.09 -40.48 -2.70
N ALA A 699 -10.94 -40.36 -1.68
CA ALA A 699 -11.32 -41.47 -0.79
C ALA A 699 -12.18 -42.56 -1.47
N GLY A 700 -12.54 -42.39 -2.76
CA GLY A 700 -13.26 -43.36 -3.56
C GLY A 700 -14.79 -43.32 -3.42
N ILE A 701 -15.38 -42.21 -2.97
CA ILE A 701 -16.81 -42.11 -2.78
C ILE A 701 -17.61 -42.32 -4.09
N LEU A 702 -17.01 -42.01 -5.23
CA LEU A 702 -17.60 -42.16 -6.56
C LEU A 702 -17.37 -43.58 -7.14
N TYR A 703 -16.50 -44.39 -6.54
CA TYR A 703 -16.17 -45.71 -7.08
C TYR A 703 -17.33 -46.70 -7.11
N PRO A 704 -18.19 -46.80 -6.07
CA PRO A 704 -19.32 -47.75 -6.10
C PRO A 704 -20.37 -47.43 -7.18
N ALA A 705 -20.58 -46.12 -7.48
CA ALA A 705 -21.61 -45.69 -8.42
C ALA A 705 -21.10 -45.55 -9.86
N LEU A 706 -19.85 -45.11 -10.05
CA LEU A 706 -19.30 -44.69 -11.35
C LEU A 706 -18.02 -45.44 -11.73
N GLY A 707 -17.47 -46.31 -10.86
CA GLY A 707 -16.16 -46.97 -11.06
C GLY A 707 -14.97 -45.97 -11.10
N LEU A 708 -15.17 -44.72 -10.70
CA LEU A 708 -14.16 -43.67 -10.82
C LEU A 708 -13.34 -43.54 -9.53
N THR A 709 -12.02 -43.51 -9.69
CA THR A 709 -11.06 -43.17 -8.62
C THR A 709 -10.20 -41.99 -9.06
N LEU A 710 -9.77 -41.21 -8.11
CA LEU A 710 -8.85 -40.10 -8.39
C LEU A 710 -7.42 -40.62 -8.46
N ASN A 711 -6.80 -40.53 -9.63
CA ASN A 711 -5.39 -40.84 -9.77
C ASN A 711 -4.51 -39.86 -8.98
N PRO A 712 -3.53 -40.31 -8.17
CA PRO A 712 -2.61 -39.48 -7.39
C PRO A 712 -1.88 -38.41 -8.22
N MET A 713 -1.59 -38.69 -9.50
CA MET A 713 -0.96 -37.73 -10.40
C MET A 713 -1.89 -36.54 -10.73
N ILE A 714 -3.18 -36.82 -11.00
CA ILE A 714 -4.18 -35.77 -11.24
C ILE A 714 -4.38 -34.95 -9.96
N ALA A 715 -4.39 -35.60 -8.80
CA ALA A 715 -4.44 -34.94 -7.50
C ALA A 715 -3.28 -33.95 -7.31
N ALA A 716 -2.04 -34.36 -7.63
CA ALA A 716 -0.85 -33.51 -7.54
C ALA A 716 -0.87 -32.32 -8.52
N ALA A 717 -1.32 -32.55 -9.76
CA ALA A 717 -1.45 -31.49 -10.77
C ALA A 717 -2.48 -30.45 -10.33
N ALA A 718 -3.62 -30.90 -9.90
CA ALA A 718 -4.72 -30.07 -9.43
C ALA A 718 -4.33 -29.23 -8.19
N MET A 719 -3.61 -29.82 -7.22
CA MET A 719 -3.03 -29.12 -6.06
C MET A 719 -2.09 -27.98 -6.48
N SER A 720 -1.22 -28.22 -7.47
CA SER A 720 -0.28 -27.21 -7.96
C SER A 720 -1.02 -26.03 -8.61
N LEU A 721 -2.10 -26.30 -9.36
CA LEU A 721 -2.93 -25.28 -10.02
C LEU A 721 -3.67 -24.40 -9.01
N SER A 722 -4.12 -24.96 -7.88
CA SER A 722 -4.80 -24.20 -6.81
C SER A 722 -3.95 -23.04 -6.29
N SER A 723 -2.66 -23.24 -6.05
CA SER A 723 -1.74 -22.17 -5.61
C SER A 723 -1.59 -21.06 -6.65
N VAL A 724 -1.58 -21.41 -7.95
CA VAL A 724 -1.51 -20.44 -9.04
C VAL A 724 -2.79 -19.59 -9.08
N CYS A 725 -3.96 -20.21 -8.92
CA CYS A 725 -5.25 -19.51 -8.90
C CYS A 725 -5.31 -18.47 -7.76
N VAL A 726 -4.92 -18.84 -6.54
CA VAL A 726 -4.91 -17.92 -5.38
C VAL A 726 -3.99 -16.73 -5.61
N VAL A 727 -2.76 -16.96 -6.09
CA VAL A 727 -1.82 -15.85 -6.35
C VAL A 727 -2.31 -14.95 -7.48
N THR A 728 -2.85 -15.54 -8.56
CA THR A 728 -3.41 -14.76 -9.68
C THR A 728 -4.58 -13.89 -9.24
N ASN A 729 -5.47 -14.43 -8.39
CA ASN A 729 -6.58 -13.65 -7.82
C ASN A 729 -6.06 -12.51 -6.92
N ALA A 730 -5.05 -12.76 -6.09
CA ALA A 730 -4.44 -11.70 -5.27
C ALA A 730 -3.78 -10.60 -6.12
N LEU A 731 -3.10 -10.97 -7.22
CA LEU A 731 -2.49 -10.01 -8.13
C LEU A 731 -3.53 -9.13 -8.87
N ARG A 732 -4.79 -9.55 -8.96
CA ARG A 732 -5.90 -8.74 -9.50
C ARG A 732 -6.08 -7.42 -8.74
N LEU A 733 -5.70 -7.37 -7.44
CA LEU A 733 -5.72 -6.14 -6.65
C LEU A 733 -4.82 -5.03 -7.23
N ARG A 734 -3.81 -5.34 -8.03
CA ARG A 734 -3.00 -4.32 -8.73
C ARG A 734 -3.82 -3.50 -9.72
N LEU A 735 -4.86 -4.10 -10.28
CA LEU A 735 -5.77 -3.47 -11.24
C LEU A 735 -6.91 -2.70 -10.56
N TRP A 736 -6.95 -2.74 -9.21
CA TRP A 736 -7.97 -2.00 -8.47
C TRP A 736 -7.80 -0.49 -8.71
N LYS A 737 -8.90 0.15 -9.06
CA LYS A 737 -9.00 1.60 -9.23
C LYS A 737 -9.78 2.15 -8.05
N GLY A 738 -9.22 3.15 -7.38
CA GLY A 738 -9.87 3.86 -6.29
C GLY A 738 -11.11 4.61 -6.76
N PRO A 739 -11.98 5.00 -5.81
CA PRO A 739 -13.07 5.92 -6.12
C PRO A 739 -12.50 7.29 -6.54
N VAL A 740 -13.08 7.89 -7.58
CA VAL A 740 -12.68 9.20 -8.10
C VAL A 740 -13.37 10.29 -7.28
N CYS A 741 -12.61 11.31 -6.86
CA CYS A 741 -13.18 12.46 -6.16
C CYS A 741 -14.02 13.33 -7.13
N PRO A 742 -15.31 13.54 -6.88
CA PRO A 742 -16.17 14.30 -7.79
C PRO A 742 -15.75 15.77 -7.91
N VAL A 743 -15.09 16.32 -6.90
CA VAL A 743 -14.57 17.72 -6.90
C VAL A 743 -13.47 17.92 -7.94
N THR A 744 -12.67 16.87 -8.19
CA THR A 744 -11.58 16.91 -9.18
C THR A 744 -12.14 16.91 -10.61
N GLU A 745 -13.25 16.19 -10.84
CA GLU A 745 -13.92 16.15 -12.14
C GLU A 745 -14.56 17.49 -12.50
N GLU A 746 -15.15 18.23 -11.53
CA GLU A 746 -15.69 19.57 -11.79
C GLU A 746 -14.60 20.60 -12.16
N LYS A 747 -13.42 20.53 -11.52
CA LYS A 747 -12.29 21.40 -11.91
C LYS A 747 -11.78 21.07 -13.30
N THR A 748 -11.63 19.79 -13.62
CA THR A 748 -11.19 19.33 -14.95
C THR A 748 -12.24 19.68 -16.02
N THR A 749 -13.52 19.54 -15.68
CA THR A 749 -14.63 19.90 -16.60
C THR A 749 -14.76 21.42 -16.75
N LYS A 750 -14.53 22.20 -15.68
CA LYS A 750 -14.52 23.67 -15.77
C LYS A 750 -13.30 24.21 -16.52
N VAL A 751 -12.10 23.65 -16.30
CA VAL A 751 -10.92 23.98 -17.09
C VAL A 751 -11.15 23.66 -18.56
N ASN A 752 -11.67 22.47 -18.89
CA ASN A 752 -12.04 22.09 -20.26
C ASN A 752 -13.23 22.90 -20.83
N GLN A 753 -14.10 23.47 -19.97
CA GLN A 753 -15.20 24.36 -20.43
C GLN A 753 -14.73 25.80 -20.53
N THR A 754 -13.82 26.28 -19.69
CA THR A 754 -13.20 27.60 -19.79
C THR A 754 -12.25 27.66 -20.98
N GLU A 755 -11.45 26.61 -21.21
CA GLU A 755 -10.67 26.47 -22.45
C GLU A 755 -11.57 26.38 -23.71
N LYS A 756 -12.79 25.78 -23.60
CA LYS A 756 -13.76 25.79 -24.71
C LYS A 756 -14.55 27.09 -24.88
N GLN A 757 -14.60 27.98 -23.88
CA GLN A 757 -15.27 29.28 -23.99
C GLN A 757 -14.33 30.41 -24.41
N GLU A 758 -13.02 30.28 -24.28
CA GLU A 758 -12.03 31.19 -24.87
C GLU A 758 -11.65 30.84 -26.31
N GLU A 759 -12.03 29.68 -26.86
CA GLU A 759 -11.88 29.29 -28.25
C GLU A 759 -13.01 29.83 -29.17
N THR A 760 -13.22 31.13 -29.22
CA THR A 760 -13.88 31.80 -30.35
C THR A 760 -12.88 32.11 -31.48
N GLY A 761 -11.90 31.26 -31.69
CA GLY A 761 -10.97 31.32 -32.80
C GLY A 761 -11.39 30.37 -33.96
N MET A 762 -11.15 30.74 -35.21
CA MET A 762 -11.31 29.86 -36.34
C MET A 762 -10.22 28.78 -36.27
N ASN A 763 -10.63 27.51 -36.20
CA ASN A 763 -9.71 26.37 -36.26
C ASN A 763 -9.30 26.12 -37.72
N ARG A 764 -8.01 26.11 -37.98
CA ARG A 764 -7.41 25.85 -39.31
C ARG A 764 -6.38 24.72 -39.21
N THR A 765 -6.31 23.90 -40.22
CA THR A 765 -5.29 22.83 -40.31
C THR A 765 -4.35 23.15 -41.48
N LEU A 766 -3.07 23.38 -41.18
CA LEU A 766 -2.03 23.62 -42.17
C LEU A 766 -1.31 22.31 -42.47
N THR A 767 -1.15 21.98 -43.74
CA THR A 767 -0.26 20.89 -44.19
C THR A 767 1.10 21.49 -44.54
N ILE A 768 2.18 21.00 -43.93
CA ILE A 768 3.51 21.61 -43.97
C ILE A 768 4.53 20.61 -44.51
N GLU A 769 5.21 20.98 -45.60
CA GLU A 769 6.33 20.28 -46.18
C GLU A 769 7.68 20.70 -45.61
N GLY A 770 8.60 19.75 -45.42
CA GLY A 770 9.98 20.03 -44.99
C GLY A 770 10.24 19.66 -43.49
N MET A 771 9.23 19.29 -42.69
CA MET A 771 9.43 18.79 -41.33
C MET A 771 9.93 17.33 -41.33
N MET A 772 11.12 17.07 -40.80
CA MET A 772 11.73 15.72 -40.75
C MET A 772 11.99 15.20 -39.34
N CYS A 773 11.96 16.04 -38.34
CA CYS A 773 12.25 15.66 -36.95
C CYS A 773 11.47 16.50 -35.93
N ALA A 774 11.47 16.08 -34.66
CA ALA A 774 10.76 16.78 -33.59
C ALA A 774 11.23 18.23 -33.40
N HIS A 775 12.49 18.54 -33.66
CA HIS A 775 13.03 19.91 -33.61
C HIS A 775 12.41 20.79 -34.71
N CYS A 776 12.18 20.23 -35.91
CA CYS A 776 11.49 20.96 -37.00
C CYS A 776 10.04 21.27 -36.61
N ALA A 777 9.33 20.33 -35.98
CA ALA A 777 7.97 20.52 -35.51
C ALA A 777 7.90 21.64 -34.46
N ALA A 778 8.78 21.60 -33.45
CA ALA A 778 8.87 22.63 -32.41
C ALA A 778 9.21 24.02 -32.97
N HIS A 779 10.05 24.09 -34.01
CA HIS A 779 10.40 25.35 -34.65
C HIS A 779 9.21 25.98 -35.41
N VAL A 780 8.42 25.15 -36.11
CA VAL A 780 7.18 25.58 -36.76
C VAL A 780 6.14 26.02 -35.73
N GLU A 781 5.97 25.26 -34.65
CA GLU A 781 5.04 25.53 -33.55
C GLU A 781 5.39 26.87 -32.87
N SER A 782 6.66 27.12 -32.60
CA SER A 782 7.16 28.36 -32.03
C SER A 782 6.94 29.56 -32.99
N ALA A 783 7.18 29.40 -34.26
CA ALA A 783 6.99 30.49 -35.28
C ALA A 783 5.51 30.86 -35.44
N LEU A 784 4.60 29.90 -35.38
CA LEU A 784 3.15 30.18 -35.46
C LEU A 784 2.61 30.77 -34.15
N ASN A 785 3.07 30.28 -32.99
CA ASN A 785 2.69 30.82 -31.69
C ASN A 785 3.28 32.22 -31.42
N ALA A 786 4.27 32.68 -32.19
CA ALA A 786 4.78 34.05 -32.12
C ALA A 786 3.80 35.07 -32.71
N LEU A 787 2.76 34.66 -33.41
CA LEU A 787 1.70 35.56 -33.91
C LEU A 787 0.70 35.83 -32.78
N PRO A 788 0.29 37.11 -32.56
CA PRO A 788 -0.64 37.44 -31.49
C PRO A 788 -2.01 36.75 -31.68
N GLY A 789 -2.48 36.08 -30.65
CA GLY A 789 -3.77 35.36 -30.64
C GLY A 789 -3.79 34.05 -31.44
N VAL A 790 -2.63 33.43 -31.68
CA VAL A 790 -2.49 32.15 -32.32
C VAL A 790 -2.02 31.09 -31.33
N SER A 791 -2.75 29.98 -31.27
CA SER A 791 -2.33 28.73 -30.57
C SER A 791 -2.20 27.61 -31.59
N THR A 792 -1.05 26.89 -31.56
CA THR A 792 -0.74 25.86 -32.55
C THR A 792 -0.26 24.58 -31.89
N HIS A 793 -0.71 23.44 -32.45
CA HIS A 793 -0.15 22.10 -32.14
C HIS A 793 0.27 21.41 -33.45
N VAL A 794 1.53 20.94 -33.50
CA VAL A 794 2.11 20.33 -34.70
C VAL A 794 2.20 18.81 -34.55
N ASP A 795 1.54 18.09 -35.48
CA ASP A 795 1.63 16.61 -35.61
C ASP A 795 2.66 16.28 -36.68
N LEU A 796 3.83 15.77 -36.27
CA LEU A 796 4.94 15.42 -37.15
C LEU A 796 4.64 14.21 -38.04
N GLU A 797 3.86 13.22 -37.53
CA GLU A 797 3.53 12.00 -38.31
C GLU A 797 2.60 12.31 -39.47
N LYS A 798 1.62 13.19 -39.24
CA LYS A 798 0.67 13.63 -40.29
C LYS A 798 1.19 14.83 -41.08
N LYS A 799 2.32 15.42 -40.68
CA LYS A 799 2.89 16.65 -41.27
C LYS A 799 1.90 17.81 -41.27
N THR A 800 1.10 17.94 -40.20
CA THR A 800 0.06 18.96 -40.07
C THR A 800 0.25 19.82 -38.84
N ALA A 801 -0.16 21.10 -38.90
CA ALA A 801 -0.29 21.99 -37.77
C ALA A 801 -1.76 22.37 -37.61
N ALA A 802 -2.34 22.05 -36.43
CA ALA A 802 -3.64 22.53 -36.03
C ALA A 802 -3.47 23.91 -35.39
N VAL A 803 -4.09 24.91 -35.97
CA VAL A 803 -3.94 26.33 -35.57
C VAL A 803 -5.30 26.86 -35.16
N THR A 804 -5.42 27.38 -33.95
CA THR A 804 -6.55 28.18 -33.48
C THR A 804 -6.15 29.63 -33.49
N ALA A 805 -6.81 30.46 -34.29
CA ALA A 805 -6.44 31.85 -34.49
C ALA A 805 -7.65 32.81 -34.40
N GLY A 806 -7.45 33.97 -33.83
CA GLY A 806 -8.46 35.02 -33.79
C GLY A 806 -8.85 35.52 -35.18
N PRO A 807 -10.00 36.27 -35.32
CA PRO A 807 -10.51 36.72 -36.62
C PRO A 807 -9.57 37.68 -37.35
N GLU A 808 -8.60 38.28 -36.67
CA GLU A 808 -7.62 39.19 -37.25
C GLU A 808 -6.44 38.48 -37.95
N VAL A 809 -6.26 37.14 -37.72
CA VAL A 809 -5.16 36.40 -38.32
C VAL A 809 -5.57 35.81 -39.69
N THR A 810 -4.93 36.26 -40.74
CA THR A 810 -5.21 35.82 -42.08
C THR A 810 -4.34 34.62 -42.50
N ASP A 811 -4.82 33.82 -43.48
CA ASP A 811 -4.07 32.66 -44.02
C ASP A 811 -2.68 33.06 -44.56
N ASP A 812 -2.57 34.29 -45.06
CA ASP A 812 -1.29 34.78 -45.60
C ASP A 812 -0.27 35.08 -44.47
N MET A 813 -0.72 35.49 -43.30
CA MET A 813 0.13 35.65 -42.11
C MET A 813 0.66 34.31 -41.64
N LEU A 814 -0.19 33.26 -41.56
CA LEU A 814 0.19 31.89 -41.20
C LEU A 814 1.19 31.32 -42.22
N ARG A 815 0.92 31.48 -43.54
CA ARG A 815 1.86 31.07 -44.59
C ARG A 815 3.21 31.76 -44.48
N LYS A 816 3.21 33.03 -44.16
CA LYS A 816 4.44 33.83 -44.03
C LYS A 816 5.26 33.36 -42.83
N ALA A 817 4.64 33.15 -41.68
CA ALA A 817 5.33 32.68 -40.46
C ALA A 817 6.01 31.34 -40.66
N VAL A 818 5.33 30.38 -41.31
CA VAL A 818 5.89 29.05 -41.63
C VAL A 818 7.01 29.18 -42.68
N LYS A 819 6.87 30.05 -43.64
CA LYS A 819 7.91 30.31 -44.67
C LYS A 819 9.15 30.97 -44.07
N ASP A 820 8.98 31.94 -43.19
CA ASP A 820 10.09 32.61 -42.50
C ASP A 820 10.85 31.65 -41.56
N ALA A 821 10.16 30.62 -41.02
CA ALA A 821 10.76 29.50 -40.29
C ALA A 821 11.46 28.47 -41.22
N GLY A 822 11.45 28.68 -42.58
CA GLY A 822 12.16 27.81 -43.54
C GLY A 822 11.37 26.59 -44.02
N TYR A 823 10.03 26.55 -43.80
CA TYR A 823 9.16 25.45 -44.24
C TYR A 823 8.08 25.94 -45.22
N LYS A 824 7.39 25.00 -45.91
CA LYS A 824 6.41 25.35 -46.93
C LYS A 824 5.02 24.82 -46.56
N VAL A 825 4.01 25.71 -46.52
CA VAL A 825 2.60 25.34 -46.37
C VAL A 825 2.04 24.94 -47.72
N THR A 826 1.55 23.69 -47.85
CA THR A 826 0.94 23.16 -49.09
C THR A 826 -0.58 23.34 -49.12
N ALA A 827 -1.25 23.24 -48.00
CA ALA A 827 -2.69 23.45 -47.89
C ALA A 827 -3.07 24.07 -46.54
N ILE A 828 -4.13 24.88 -46.51
CA ILE A 828 -4.83 25.36 -45.28
C ILE A 828 -6.28 24.94 -45.44
N ARG A 829 -6.81 24.27 -44.46
CA ARG A 829 -8.21 23.83 -44.41
C ARG A 829 -8.90 24.34 -43.17
#